data_a61d867f04c3aea8180aa9a08c7de8cc
#
_entry.id   a61d867f04c3aea8180aa9a08c7de8cc
#
_cell.length_a   1.000
_cell.length_b   1.000
_cell.length_c   1.000
_cell.angle_alpha   90.00
_cell.angle_beta   90.00
_cell.angle_gamma   90.00
#
_symmetry.space_group_name_H-M   'P 1'
#
loop_
_entity.id
_entity.type
_entity.pdbx_description
1 polymer ?
#
loop_
_entity_poly.entity_id
_entity_poly.type
_entity_poly.pdbx_seq_one_letter_code
_entity_poly.pdbx_strand_id
1 'polypeptide(L)'
;MLSLLHGLNEHIDADLVCYMEAEFSESAREMGIPTQVFEGGFNVGLKKTRELIENGDYDIVHCHGSRANLTGALLKKHFDIPFISTVHSDYKLDYLGRPMAAMTYGQLNKLALHRMDYRVCVSDQMRQTLIDRGFEPSELFPIYNGVDFSRPKPDITRREWFCDIGCDFPEDSIVVGIAARFDAVKDVATTVRGFAGAAEGNDRLRLLIAGEGREREMLEALCAELDIRDKVFFAGWVNDMDGYYASVDINAISSLSETFPYAVTEAARAGIPTVASRVGGIPRLIINGETGMLFEPHDHEAMTRCILALANDEVLRKKLGRAVYDKARREFSTESTCRRQLKIYKTVIERYNEPRCGVVICGAYGHGNAGDEALLTAIAGQLRSIDEDMRIVVVSKNARHTRRTHGLSAIRRWQVLRLRRELKRSKLFISGGGSLIQDVTSRRSLWFYLHTISLAKKHGCRVQMYGCGMGPLNYDYDRRRAAETINRCVDAITLRDPLSLELTREIGVTVQEVLVTGDPVLNLRGRSDADAKAFLRSHGIEPNEKYVCLGLRNWPGFAEKSGEIRAALQYLYDKRGLIPLFMPMNYDRDAAITEPITRGMSAPFRVMPKTEDAELEIAIVRQMKLCVAMRLHSLLYAACGEVPSVGLSYDPKVTGCARYLGISCIEFDDVTAQRLIDTAEAALSESGTDELERRFEYIKNAERMNIETARRLLGE
;
A
#
# COMPACT_ATOMS: atom_id res chain seq x y z
N MET A 1 22.82 9.99 -6.16
CA MET A 1 22.64 10.24 -7.60
C MET A 1 23.83 9.73 -8.42
N LEU A 2 25.08 10.07 -8.07
CA LEU A 2 26.25 9.61 -8.83
C LEU A 2 26.38 8.09 -8.92
N SER A 3 26.16 7.35 -7.81
CA SER A 3 26.18 5.88 -7.80
C SER A 3 25.10 5.28 -8.73
N LEU A 4 23.93 5.94 -8.84
CA LEU A 4 22.89 5.52 -9.77
C LEU A 4 23.31 5.78 -11.22
N LEU A 5 23.85 6.97 -11.53
CA LEU A 5 24.33 7.30 -12.88
C LEU A 5 25.48 6.39 -13.31
N HIS A 6 26.44 6.13 -12.40
CA HIS A 6 27.54 5.21 -12.68
C HIS A 6 27.03 3.82 -13.05
N GLY A 7 26.10 3.25 -12.26
CA GLY A 7 25.50 1.95 -12.59
C GLY A 7 24.62 1.97 -13.84
N LEU A 8 24.00 3.11 -14.19
CA LEU A 8 23.23 3.23 -15.42
C LEU A 8 24.11 3.28 -16.67
N ASN A 9 25.31 3.88 -16.60
CA ASN A 9 26.24 3.98 -17.74
C ASN A 9 26.73 2.62 -18.26
N GLU A 10 26.56 1.53 -17.50
CA GLU A 10 26.80 0.18 -17.99
C GLU A 10 25.71 -0.32 -18.96
N HIS A 11 24.57 0.37 -19.03
CA HIS A 11 23.37 -0.08 -19.74
C HIS A 11 22.84 0.93 -20.76
N ILE A 12 23.15 2.21 -20.60
CA ILE A 12 22.70 3.31 -21.46
C ILE A 12 23.82 4.32 -21.66
N ASP A 13 23.80 5.02 -22.78
CA ASP A 13 24.64 6.19 -23.01
C ASP A 13 23.95 7.40 -22.36
N ALA A 14 24.62 8.01 -21.36
CA ALA A 14 24.05 9.14 -20.63
C ALA A 14 25.05 10.29 -20.49
N ASP A 15 24.62 11.50 -20.88
CA ASP A 15 25.36 12.73 -20.65
C ASP A 15 24.80 13.46 -19.42
N LEU A 16 25.69 13.78 -18.46
CA LEU A 16 25.34 14.60 -17.31
C LEU A 16 25.60 16.09 -17.63
N VAL A 17 24.58 16.92 -17.48
CA VAL A 17 24.70 18.39 -17.61
C VAL A 17 24.62 19.05 -16.24
N CYS A 18 25.67 19.76 -15.87
CA CYS A 18 25.72 20.61 -14.68
C CYS A 18 25.71 22.09 -15.08
N TYR A 19 25.06 22.95 -14.28
CA TYR A 19 24.98 24.39 -14.57
C TYR A 19 25.94 25.24 -13.73
N MET A 20 26.85 24.61 -13.01
CA MET A 20 27.96 25.20 -12.27
C MET A 20 28.99 24.12 -11.99
N GLU A 21 30.26 24.49 -11.95
CA GLU A 21 31.33 23.64 -11.46
C GLU A 21 31.21 23.51 -9.94
N ALA A 22 31.27 22.29 -9.41
CA ALA A 22 31.17 21.99 -8.01
C ALA A 22 31.71 20.58 -7.74
N GLU A 23 31.95 20.23 -6.49
CA GLU A 23 32.37 18.89 -6.03
C GLU A 23 31.55 17.77 -6.70
N PHE A 24 30.27 18.00 -6.95
CA PHE A 24 29.40 17.03 -7.61
C PHE A 24 29.83 16.75 -9.07
N SER A 25 30.20 17.78 -9.84
CA SER A 25 30.67 17.63 -11.24
C SER A 25 32.08 17.01 -11.31
N GLU A 26 32.91 17.33 -10.36
CA GLU A 26 34.24 16.73 -10.22
C GLU A 26 34.15 15.23 -9.90
N SER A 27 33.36 14.86 -8.87
CA SER A 27 33.14 13.46 -8.50
C SER A 27 32.49 12.66 -9.64
N ALA A 28 31.59 13.28 -10.43
CA ALA A 28 30.99 12.62 -11.59
C ALA A 28 32.06 12.24 -12.63
N ARG A 29 33.02 13.15 -12.93
CA ARG A 29 34.13 12.88 -13.86
C ARG A 29 35.09 11.82 -13.31
N GLU A 30 35.40 11.86 -12.01
CA GLU A 30 36.22 10.85 -11.34
C GLU A 30 35.59 9.45 -11.44
N MET A 31 34.27 9.37 -11.40
CA MET A 31 33.52 8.12 -11.59
C MET A 31 33.36 7.71 -13.07
N GLY A 32 33.95 8.45 -14.00
CA GLY A 32 33.88 8.15 -15.43
C GLY A 32 32.52 8.50 -16.09
N ILE A 33 31.72 9.35 -15.46
CA ILE A 33 30.42 9.79 -16.03
C ILE A 33 30.68 10.93 -17.02
N PRO A 34 30.24 10.83 -18.31
CA PRO A 34 30.32 11.91 -19.27
C PRO A 34 29.61 13.17 -18.72
N THR A 35 30.40 14.19 -18.41
CA THR A 35 29.89 15.36 -17.68
C THR A 35 30.26 16.66 -18.41
N GLN A 36 29.22 17.44 -18.76
CA GLN A 36 29.35 18.77 -19.35
C GLN A 36 28.92 19.84 -18.34
N VAL A 37 29.71 20.91 -18.20
CA VAL A 37 29.37 22.01 -17.31
C VAL A 37 29.09 23.26 -18.13
N PHE A 38 27.87 23.77 -18.01
CA PHE A 38 27.40 24.96 -18.72
C PHE A 38 27.35 26.15 -17.77
N GLU A 39 28.50 26.73 -17.49
CA GLU A 39 28.62 27.93 -16.67
C GLU A 39 28.00 29.16 -17.35
N GLY A 40 27.56 30.11 -16.53
CA GLY A 40 26.93 31.33 -16.95
C GLY A 40 25.49 31.47 -16.45
N GLY A 41 24.81 32.50 -16.86
CA GLY A 41 23.41 32.75 -16.46
C GLY A 41 22.43 31.70 -16.99
N PHE A 42 21.19 31.77 -16.53
CA PHE A 42 20.12 30.84 -16.94
C PHE A 42 19.98 30.68 -18.45
N ASN A 43 20.03 31.84 -19.20
CA ASN A 43 19.88 31.84 -20.65
C ASN A 43 21.02 31.12 -21.38
N VAL A 44 22.25 31.20 -20.86
CA VAL A 44 23.41 30.51 -21.45
C VAL A 44 23.25 28.98 -21.27
N GLY A 45 22.88 28.54 -20.06
CA GLY A 45 22.59 27.14 -19.80
C GLY A 45 21.45 26.59 -20.65
N LEU A 46 20.36 27.35 -20.78
CA LEU A 46 19.23 26.99 -21.63
C LEU A 46 19.63 26.79 -23.10
N LYS A 47 20.41 27.75 -23.67
CA LYS A 47 20.87 27.70 -25.05
C LYS A 47 21.80 26.48 -25.28
N LYS A 48 22.81 26.31 -24.43
CA LYS A 48 23.76 25.17 -24.55
C LYS A 48 23.09 23.81 -24.38
N THR A 49 22.13 23.70 -23.44
CA THR A 49 21.34 22.47 -23.28
C THR A 49 20.48 22.21 -24.52
N ARG A 50 19.91 23.21 -25.12
CA ARG A 50 19.17 23.10 -26.39
C ARG A 50 20.06 22.60 -27.51
N GLU A 51 21.23 23.23 -27.72
CA GLU A 51 22.22 22.84 -28.74
C GLU A 51 22.71 21.39 -28.53
N LEU A 52 22.90 20.97 -27.27
CA LEU A 52 23.27 19.57 -26.94
C LEU A 52 22.20 18.59 -27.38
N ILE A 53 20.92 18.87 -27.06
CA ILE A 53 19.80 17.98 -27.44
C ILE A 53 19.59 17.98 -28.96
N GLU A 54 19.74 19.13 -29.64
CA GLU A 54 19.60 19.23 -31.09
C GLU A 54 20.68 18.48 -31.86
N ASN A 55 21.90 18.38 -31.30
CA ASN A 55 23.04 17.73 -31.95
C ASN A 55 23.21 16.25 -31.51
N GLY A 56 22.50 15.79 -30.49
CA GLY A 56 22.53 14.45 -29.99
C GLY A 56 21.27 13.65 -30.39
N ASP A 57 21.34 12.34 -30.29
CA ASP A 57 20.24 11.40 -30.57
C ASP A 57 19.71 10.88 -29.22
N TYR A 58 19.00 11.73 -28.49
CA TYR A 58 18.51 11.41 -27.14
C TYR A 58 17.08 10.90 -27.19
N ASP A 59 16.83 9.76 -26.52
CA ASP A 59 15.49 9.18 -26.38
C ASP A 59 14.68 9.84 -25.24
N ILE A 60 15.36 10.45 -24.25
CA ILE A 60 14.71 11.01 -23.06
C ILE A 60 15.57 12.11 -22.42
N VAL A 61 14.92 13.11 -21.84
CA VAL A 61 15.59 14.14 -21.01
C VAL A 61 15.11 13.99 -19.56
N HIS A 62 16.06 13.79 -18.64
CA HIS A 62 15.78 13.63 -17.22
C HIS A 62 16.32 14.78 -16.39
N CYS A 63 15.44 15.53 -15.74
CA CYS A 63 15.75 16.74 -14.98
C CYS A 63 15.85 16.45 -13.48
N HIS A 64 16.86 17.03 -12.81
CA HIS A 64 17.03 16.98 -11.36
C HIS A 64 17.17 18.39 -10.79
N GLY A 65 16.25 18.76 -9.88
CA GLY A 65 16.25 20.08 -9.22
C GLY A 65 15.58 21.20 -10.02
N SER A 66 15.30 22.32 -9.33
CA SER A 66 14.42 23.39 -9.82
C SER A 66 14.93 24.06 -11.10
N ARG A 67 16.25 24.29 -11.22
CA ARG A 67 16.84 24.93 -12.42
C ARG A 67 16.71 24.04 -13.64
N ALA A 68 17.05 22.74 -13.51
CA ALA A 68 16.91 21.75 -14.57
C ALA A 68 15.44 21.56 -14.98
N ASN A 69 14.52 21.52 -14.02
CA ASN A 69 13.09 21.42 -14.27
C ASN A 69 12.57 22.60 -15.09
N LEU A 70 13.00 23.83 -14.76
CA LEU A 70 12.60 25.02 -15.53
C LEU A 70 13.18 25.00 -16.96
N THR A 71 14.46 24.62 -17.10
CA THR A 71 15.11 24.45 -18.41
C THR A 71 14.36 23.41 -19.25
N GLY A 72 14.12 22.21 -18.71
CA GLY A 72 13.38 21.16 -19.41
C GLY A 72 11.97 21.59 -19.80
N ALA A 73 11.23 22.24 -18.88
CA ALA A 73 9.87 22.74 -19.16
C ALA A 73 9.79 23.77 -20.30
N LEU A 74 10.85 24.57 -20.51
CA LEU A 74 10.96 25.51 -21.61
C LEU A 74 11.37 24.82 -22.91
N LEU A 75 12.26 23.85 -22.86
CA LEU A 75 12.79 23.14 -24.03
C LEU A 75 11.82 22.11 -24.59
N LYS A 76 11.03 21.45 -23.74
CA LYS A 76 10.13 20.35 -24.12
C LYS A 76 9.31 20.60 -25.38
N LYS A 77 8.83 21.81 -25.61
CA LYS A 77 8.00 22.16 -26.77
C LYS A 77 8.74 22.13 -28.13
N HIS A 78 10.08 22.00 -28.08
CA HIS A 78 10.93 22.04 -29.29
C HIS A 78 11.40 20.64 -29.71
N PHE A 79 11.14 19.62 -28.87
CA PHE A 79 11.63 18.25 -29.09
C PHE A 79 10.48 17.24 -28.98
N ASP A 80 10.51 16.21 -29.81
CA ASP A 80 9.55 15.09 -29.82
C ASP A 80 10.09 13.90 -29.04
N ILE A 81 10.56 14.16 -27.82
CA ILE A 81 11.04 13.16 -26.87
C ILE A 81 10.45 13.45 -25.48
N PRO A 82 10.29 12.44 -24.61
CA PRO A 82 9.76 12.65 -23.25
C PRO A 82 10.74 13.41 -22.35
N PHE A 83 10.19 14.35 -21.58
CA PHE A 83 10.90 15.08 -20.53
C PHE A 83 10.36 14.65 -19.17
N ILE A 84 11.24 14.14 -18.31
CA ILE A 84 10.89 13.68 -16.97
C ILE A 84 11.66 14.42 -15.89
N SER A 85 11.21 14.34 -14.64
CA SER A 85 11.89 14.96 -13.50
C SER A 85 11.87 14.06 -12.28
N THR A 86 13.02 13.92 -11.58
CA THR A 86 13.04 13.35 -10.22
C THR A 86 12.72 14.41 -9.19
N VAL A 87 11.74 14.10 -8.33
CA VAL A 87 11.31 14.93 -7.20
C VAL A 87 11.92 14.37 -5.93
N HIS A 88 12.98 15.04 -5.45
CA HIS A 88 13.75 14.63 -4.26
C HIS A 88 13.12 15.09 -2.94
N SER A 89 12.42 16.22 -2.96
CA SER A 89 11.85 16.88 -1.78
C SER A 89 10.50 17.50 -2.10
N ASP A 90 9.76 17.86 -1.05
CA ASP A 90 8.53 18.60 -1.22
C ASP A 90 8.83 20.04 -1.61
N TYR A 91 8.59 20.38 -2.90
CA TYR A 91 8.87 21.70 -3.48
C TYR A 91 8.21 22.88 -2.73
N LYS A 92 7.22 22.63 -1.88
CA LYS A 92 6.64 23.66 -1.02
C LYS A 92 7.47 23.92 0.24
N LEU A 93 8.25 22.93 0.66
CA LEU A 93 9.06 23.01 1.88
C LEU A 93 10.51 23.43 1.58
N ASP A 94 10.98 23.32 0.33
CA ASP A 94 12.35 23.66 -0.08
C ASP A 94 12.75 25.12 0.24
N TYR A 95 11.77 26.00 0.38
CA TYR A 95 11.97 27.44 0.61
C TYR A 95 11.39 27.91 1.95
N LEU A 96 11.19 27.01 2.92
CA LEU A 96 10.75 27.38 4.27
C LEU A 96 11.71 28.41 4.91
N GLY A 97 11.15 29.49 5.44
CA GLY A 97 11.93 30.61 6.00
C GLY A 97 12.45 31.63 4.95
N ARG A 98 12.15 31.42 3.65
CA ARG A 98 12.52 32.33 2.56
C ARG A 98 11.28 32.68 1.70
N PRO A 99 10.36 33.54 2.21
CA PRO A 99 9.04 33.74 1.61
C PRO A 99 9.09 34.29 0.16
N MET A 100 10.02 35.17 -0.16
CA MET A 100 10.18 35.66 -1.54
C MET A 100 10.66 34.58 -2.51
N ALA A 101 11.60 33.74 -2.09
CA ALA A 101 12.06 32.60 -2.88
C ALA A 101 10.95 31.55 -3.07
N ALA A 102 10.13 31.30 -2.03
CA ALA A 102 8.96 30.42 -2.13
C ALA A 102 7.92 30.94 -3.13
N MET A 103 7.65 32.24 -3.14
CA MET A 103 6.70 32.89 -4.07
C MET A 103 7.19 32.89 -5.53
N THR A 104 8.49 32.91 -5.76
CA THR A 104 9.08 32.97 -7.11
C THR A 104 9.53 31.60 -7.58
N TYR A 105 10.62 31.09 -7.03
CA TYR A 105 11.23 29.82 -7.45
C TYR A 105 10.35 28.61 -7.15
N GLY A 106 9.63 28.62 -6.01
CA GLY A 106 8.71 27.55 -5.66
C GLY A 106 7.53 27.44 -6.63
N GLN A 107 6.95 28.57 -7.05
CA GLN A 107 5.86 28.58 -8.05
C GLN A 107 6.36 28.22 -9.44
N LEU A 108 7.53 28.70 -9.85
CA LEU A 108 8.14 28.34 -11.13
C LEU A 108 8.47 26.84 -11.19
N ASN A 109 9.05 26.26 -10.13
CA ASN A 109 9.30 24.84 -10.07
C ASN A 109 8.02 24.01 -10.12
N LYS A 110 6.96 24.43 -9.41
CA LYS A 110 5.63 23.81 -9.52
C LYS A 110 5.13 23.78 -10.95
N LEU A 111 5.17 24.93 -11.64
CA LEU A 111 4.74 25.04 -13.04
C LEU A 111 5.60 24.17 -13.97
N ALA A 112 6.91 24.15 -13.75
CA ALA A 112 7.83 23.30 -14.49
C ALA A 112 7.51 21.83 -14.30
N LEU A 113 7.32 21.38 -13.05
CA LEU A 113 6.93 20.01 -12.75
C LEU A 113 5.61 19.59 -13.41
N HIS A 114 4.61 20.47 -13.47
CA HIS A 114 3.35 20.18 -14.18
C HIS A 114 3.51 20.09 -15.71
N ARG A 115 4.56 20.65 -16.28
CA ARG A 115 4.85 20.56 -17.72
C ARG A 115 5.65 19.32 -18.12
N MET A 116 6.32 18.64 -17.18
CA MET A 116 6.99 17.37 -17.48
C MET A 116 5.98 16.31 -17.92
N ASP A 117 6.39 15.33 -18.71
CA ASP A 117 5.55 14.20 -19.09
C ASP A 117 5.34 13.27 -17.91
N TYR A 118 6.42 12.95 -17.20
CA TYR A 118 6.38 12.08 -16.02
C TYR A 118 7.29 12.59 -14.90
N ARG A 119 7.06 12.10 -13.67
CA ARG A 119 7.87 12.41 -12.48
C ARG A 119 8.29 11.13 -11.81
N VAL A 120 9.55 11.08 -11.43
CA VAL A 120 10.12 10.03 -10.60
C VAL A 120 10.09 10.52 -9.15
N CYS A 121 9.47 9.77 -8.26
CA CYS A 121 9.29 10.11 -6.86
C CYS A 121 10.22 9.24 -6.00
N VAL A 122 11.04 9.84 -5.16
CA VAL A 122 12.04 9.09 -4.36
C VAL A 122 11.45 8.22 -3.25
N SER A 123 10.12 8.16 -3.14
CA SER A 123 9.38 7.22 -2.29
C SER A 123 7.89 7.19 -2.66
N ASP A 124 7.17 6.17 -2.17
CA ASP A 124 5.71 6.11 -2.26
C ASP A 124 5.04 7.28 -1.54
N GLN A 125 5.61 7.76 -0.42
CA GLN A 125 5.08 8.93 0.27
C GLN A 125 5.24 10.20 -0.54
N MET A 126 6.39 10.41 -1.22
CA MET A 126 6.55 11.54 -2.14
C MET A 126 5.55 11.45 -3.28
N ARG A 127 5.34 10.26 -3.84
CA ARG A 127 4.29 10.02 -4.83
C ARG A 127 2.92 10.41 -4.29
N GLN A 128 2.56 9.98 -3.07
CA GLN A 128 1.29 10.34 -2.43
C GLN A 128 1.16 11.86 -2.22
N THR A 129 2.24 12.51 -1.77
CA THR A 129 2.28 13.98 -1.61
C THR A 129 1.98 14.69 -2.93
N LEU A 130 2.53 14.23 -4.05
CA LEU A 130 2.24 14.80 -5.37
C LEU A 130 0.80 14.53 -5.81
N ILE A 131 0.25 13.34 -5.54
CA ILE A 131 -1.17 13.01 -5.77
C ILE A 131 -2.09 13.97 -5.01
N ASP A 132 -1.79 14.23 -3.74
CA ASP A 132 -2.54 15.17 -2.90
C ASP A 132 -2.46 16.61 -3.39
N ARG A 133 -1.39 16.96 -4.11
CA ARG A 133 -1.18 18.25 -4.77
C ARG A 133 -1.78 18.34 -6.15
N GLY A 134 -2.41 17.27 -6.64
CA GLY A 134 -3.19 17.25 -7.87
C GLY A 134 -2.44 16.75 -9.10
N PHE A 135 -1.24 16.17 -8.93
CA PHE A 135 -0.57 15.47 -10.02
C PHE A 135 -1.31 14.16 -10.37
N GLU A 136 -1.26 13.77 -11.64
CA GLU A 136 -1.94 12.58 -12.13
C GLU A 136 -1.16 11.31 -11.72
N PRO A 137 -1.76 10.36 -10.98
CA PRO A 137 -1.06 9.19 -10.46
C PRO A 137 -0.36 8.32 -11.50
N SER A 138 -0.90 8.22 -12.73
CA SER A 138 -0.31 7.45 -13.84
C SER A 138 0.94 8.08 -14.45
N GLU A 139 1.27 9.32 -14.05
CA GLU A 139 2.47 10.04 -14.49
C GLU A 139 3.56 10.06 -13.40
N LEU A 140 3.37 9.32 -12.29
CA LEU A 140 4.23 9.31 -11.12
C LEU A 140 4.81 7.91 -10.89
N PHE A 141 6.12 7.78 -10.99
CA PHE A 141 6.85 6.53 -10.76
C PHE A 141 7.61 6.57 -9.45
N PRO A 142 7.34 5.68 -8.49
CA PRO A 142 8.16 5.58 -7.29
C PRO A 142 9.49 4.87 -7.59
N ILE A 143 10.56 5.39 -6.99
CA ILE A 143 11.88 4.76 -6.92
C ILE A 143 12.43 4.97 -5.52
N TYR A 144 13.26 4.06 -5.05
CA TYR A 144 13.92 4.20 -3.75
C TYR A 144 15.43 4.32 -3.95
N ASN A 145 16.08 5.09 -3.08
CA ASN A 145 17.52 5.20 -3.09
C ASN A 145 18.15 3.86 -2.72
N GLY A 146 19.06 3.38 -3.55
CA GLY A 146 19.79 2.15 -3.32
C GLY A 146 21.04 2.37 -2.46
N VAL A 147 21.43 1.31 -1.74
CA VAL A 147 22.67 1.21 -1.01
C VAL A 147 23.55 0.15 -1.69
N ASP A 148 24.86 0.40 -1.72
CA ASP A 148 25.81 -0.51 -2.32
C ASP A 148 26.09 -1.70 -1.40
N PHE A 149 25.57 -2.87 -1.76
CA PHE A 149 25.80 -4.14 -1.06
C PHE A 149 27.08 -4.86 -1.51
N SER A 150 27.80 -4.35 -2.52
CA SER A 150 29.07 -4.91 -2.97
C SER A 150 30.24 -4.45 -2.10
N ARG A 151 30.07 -3.36 -1.35
CA ARG A 151 31.10 -2.89 -0.42
C ARG A 151 31.47 -3.99 0.57
N PRO A 152 32.76 -4.27 0.78
CA PRO A 152 33.20 -5.22 1.77
C PRO A 152 32.69 -4.80 3.16
N LYS A 153 32.48 -5.77 4.04
CA LYS A 153 32.24 -5.46 5.45
C LYS A 153 33.45 -4.74 6.01
N PRO A 154 33.28 -3.77 6.91
CA PRO A 154 34.40 -3.07 7.54
C PRO A 154 35.30 -4.07 8.26
N ASP A 155 36.59 -3.89 8.14
CA ASP A 155 37.58 -4.70 8.84
C ASP A 155 37.94 -4.11 10.22
N ILE A 156 36.94 -3.44 10.82
CA ILE A 156 37.06 -2.83 12.16
C ILE A 156 36.13 -3.57 13.12
N THR A 157 36.65 -3.92 14.28
CA THR A 157 35.86 -4.53 15.36
C THR A 157 35.13 -3.45 16.18
N ARG A 158 34.06 -3.82 16.86
CA ARG A 158 33.33 -2.94 17.82
C ARG A 158 34.30 -2.30 18.83
N ARG A 159 35.22 -3.09 19.38
CA ARG A 159 36.17 -2.62 20.38
C ARG A 159 37.14 -1.56 19.84
N GLU A 160 37.69 -1.79 18.66
CA GLU A 160 38.59 -0.83 17.99
C GLU A 160 37.83 0.48 17.73
N TRP A 161 36.63 0.40 17.14
CA TRP A 161 35.87 1.60 16.84
C TRP A 161 35.44 2.37 18.10
N PHE A 162 35.06 1.66 19.19
CA PHE A 162 34.77 2.31 20.48
C PHE A 162 36.01 3.00 21.07
N CYS A 163 37.17 2.39 20.97
CA CYS A 163 38.40 3.04 21.38
C CYS A 163 38.68 4.33 20.59
N ASP A 164 38.48 4.30 19.28
CA ASP A 164 38.71 5.46 18.41
C ASP A 164 37.80 6.66 18.73
N ILE A 165 36.58 6.41 19.12
CA ILE A 165 35.61 7.47 19.50
C ILE A 165 35.58 7.77 21.01
N GLY A 166 36.38 7.07 21.81
CA GLY A 166 36.43 7.24 23.27
C GLY A 166 35.18 6.72 24.01
N CYS A 167 34.53 5.69 23.48
CA CYS A 167 33.36 5.04 24.10
C CYS A 167 33.83 3.86 24.99
N ASP A 168 33.41 3.82 26.24
CA ASP A 168 33.78 2.83 27.24
C ASP A 168 32.74 1.79 27.58
N PHE A 169 31.80 1.54 26.68
CA PHE A 169 30.73 0.54 26.89
C PHE A 169 31.33 -0.85 27.15
N PRO A 170 30.77 -1.60 28.14
CA PRO A 170 31.15 -2.97 28.41
C PRO A 170 31.05 -3.87 27.15
N GLU A 171 31.97 -4.83 27.03
CA GLU A 171 32.05 -5.70 25.84
C GLU A 171 30.79 -6.55 25.60
N ASP A 172 30.09 -6.92 26.69
CA ASP A 172 28.86 -7.72 26.65
C ASP A 172 27.59 -6.87 26.49
N SER A 173 27.72 -5.56 26.22
CA SER A 173 26.60 -4.65 26.04
C SER A 173 25.78 -4.98 24.81
N ILE A 174 24.48 -4.71 24.90
CA ILE A 174 23.55 -4.68 23.77
C ILE A 174 23.35 -3.22 23.39
N VAL A 175 23.87 -2.84 22.25
CA VAL A 175 23.93 -1.44 21.82
C VAL A 175 22.74 -1.08 20.94
N VAL A 176 21.89 -0.17 21.44
CA VAL A 176 20.86 0.51 20.65
C VAL A 176 21.52 1.75 20.03
N GLY A 177 21.47 1.87 18.71
CA GLY A 177 22.08 2.98 17.98
C GLY A 177 21.04 3.85 17.29
N ILE A 178 21.16 5.17 17.40
CA ILE A 178 20.43 6.14 16.58
C ILE A 178 21.39 7.09 15.90
N ALA A 179 21.33 7.19 14.56
CA ALA A 179 22.11 8.13 13.76
C ALA A 179 21.15 9.15 13.12
N ALA A 180 21.11 10.38 13.65
CA ALA A 180 20.18 11.40 13.21
C ALA A 180 20.67 12.82 13.53
N ARG A 181 20.19 13.83 12.79
CA ARG A 181 20.31 15.23 13.22
C ARG A 181 19.43 15.47 14.45
N PHE A 182 19.91 16.28 15.38
CA PHE A 182 19.12 16.60 16.57
C PHE A 182 18.21 17.79 16.27
N ASP A 183 17.07 17.47 15.65
CA ASP A 183 16.00 18.41 15.37
C ASP A 183 14.62 17.78 15.68
N ALA A 184 13.61 18.62 15.83
CA ALA A 184 12.26 18.18 16.21
C ALA A 184 11.63 17.15 15.27
N VAL A 185 12.06 17.10 14.00
CA VAL A 185 11.51 16.13 13.03
C VAL A 185 12.05 14.73 13.28
N LYS A 186 13.27 14.62 13.81
CA LYS A 186 13.91 13.34 14.15
C LYS A 186 13.47 12.78 15.49
N ASP A 187 12.93 13.62 16.36
CA ASP A 187 12.34 13.26 17.68
C ASP A 187 13.20 12.26 18.47
N VAL A 188 14.50 12.58 18.59
CA VAL A 188 15.47 11.74 19.30
C VAL A 188 15.07 11.56 20.77
N ALA A 189 14.31 12.51 21.32
CA ALA A 189 13.76 12.45 22.68
C ALA A 189 12.87 11.21 22.91
N THR A 190 12.06 10.81 21.91
CA THR A 190 11.29 9.55 21.96
C THR A 190 12.20 8.33 22.05
N THR A 191 13.34 8.30 21.34
CA THR A 191 14.34 7.23 21.49
C THR A 191 14.93 7.19 22.88
N VAL A 192 15.33 8.35 23.44
CA VAL A 192 15.89 8.44 24.80
C VAL A 192 14.90 7.93 25.85
N ARG A 193 13.62 8.34 25.78
CA ARG A 193 12.55 7.86 26.68
C ARG A 193 12.27 6.37 26.53
N GLY A 194 12.17 5.90 25.29
CA GLY A 194 11.95 4.47 24.99
C GLY A 194 13.10 3.58 25.44
N PHE A 195 14.34 4.07 25.30
CA PHE A 195 15.52 3.41 25.81
C PHE A 195 15.56 3.39 27.35
N ALA A 196 15.24 4.49 28.01
CA ALA A 196 15.20 4.57 29.47
C ALA A 196 14.28 3.49 30.06
N GLY A 197 13.04 3.37 29.55
CA GLY A 197 12.14 2.32 29.99
C GLY A 197 12.65 0.91 29.68
N ALA A 198 13.40 0.70 28.58
CA ALA A 198 13.99 -0.58 28.27
C ALA A 198 15.20 -0.91 29.19
N ALA A 199 15.98 0.09 29.56
CA ALA A 199 17.17 -0.08 30.41
C ALA A 199 16.81 -0.46 31.86
N GLU A 200 15.57 -0.20 32.32
CA GLU A 200 15.05 -0.71 33.59
C GLU A 200 14.87 -2.25 33.55
N GLY A 201 14.55 -2.78 32.38
CA GLY A 201 14.31 -4.24 32.18
C GLY A 201 15.52 -5.02 31.74
N ASN A 202 16.64 -4.37 31.38
CA ASN A 202 17.87 -5.04 30.94
C ASN A 202 19.10 -4.14 31.13
N ASP A 203 19.92 -4.45 32.13
CA ASP A 203 21.11 -3.67 32.51
C ASP A 203 22.26 -3.70 31.46
N ARG A 204 22.23 -4.63 30.52
CA ARG A 204 23.22 -4.71 29.43
C ARG A 204 22.98 -3.69 28.33
N LEU A 205 21.81 -3.02 28.31
CA LEU A 205 21.49 -2.04 27.28
C LEU A 205 22.37 -0.79 27.38
N ARG A 206 22.85 -0.33 26.24
CA ARG A 206 23.58 0.93 26.05
C ARG A 206 23.01 1.67 24.85
N LEU A 207 22.99 2.99 24.91
CA LEU A 207 22.48 3.86 23.84
C LEU A 207 23.61 4.65 23.21
N LEU A 208 23.85 4.43 21.93
CA LEU A 208 24.82 5.15 21.11
C LEU A 208 24.09 6.18 20.24
N ILE A 209 24.32 7.46 20.46
CA ILE A 209 23.68 8.56 19.73
C ILE A 209 24.73 9.23 18.83
N ALA A 210 24.58 9.05 17.50
CA ALA A 210 25.42 9.70 16.50
C ALA A 210 24.66 10.85 15.83
N GLY A 211 25.29 12.01 15.74
CA GLY A 211 24.77 13.20 15.11
C GLY A 211 24.97 14.46 15.94
N GLU A 212 24.52 15.56 15.37
CA GLU A 212 24.55 16.89 15.99
C GLU A 212 23.29 17.68 15.65
N GLY A 213 23.02 18.75 16.42
CA GLY A 213 21.92 19.65 16.18
C GLY A 213 21.52 20.48 17.39
N ARG A 214 20.47 21.27 17.19
CA ARG A 214 20.05 22.29 18.18
C ARG A 214 19.50 21.68 19.47
N GLU A 215 19.08 20.42 19.46
CA GLU A 215 18.45 19.75 20.61
C GLU A 215 19.46 18.98 21.47
N ARG A 216 20.78 19.07 21.19
CA ARG A 216 21.79 18.30 21.93
C ARG A 216 21.72 18.53 23.43
N GLU A 217 21.75 19.80 23.87
CA GLU A 217 21.70 20.15 25.30
C GLU A 217 20.43 19.62 25.99
N MET A 218 19.28 19.71 25.29
CA MET A 218 18.02 19.18 25.77
C MET A 218 18.05 17.65 25.93
N LEU A 219 18.67 16.93 24.97
CA LEU A 219 18.80 15.49 25.04
C LEU A 219 19.73 15.03 26.16
N GLU A 220 20.83 15.73 26.40
CA GLU A 220 21.75 15.47 27.51
C GLU A 220 21.06 15.72 28.86
N ALA A 221 20.29 16.80 28.99
CA ALA A 221 19.47 17.07 30.18
C ALA A 221 18.40 15.99 30.40
N LEU A 222 17.73 15.53 29.34
CA LEU A 222 16.76 14.45 29.41
C LEU A 222 17.39 13.12 29.88
N CYS A 223 18.60 12.79 29.43
CA CYS A 223 19.31 11.61 29.92
C CYS A 223 19.64 11.70 31.42
N ALA A 224 19.95 12.88 31.92
CA ALA A 224 20.18 13.12 33.34
C ALA A 224 18.88 13.02 34.15
N GLU A 225 17.78 13.61 33.65
CA GLU A 225 16.42 13.54 34.27
C GLU A 225 15.96 12.09 34.43
N LEU A 226 16.24 11.24 33.43
CA LEU A 226 15.85 9.83 33.40
C LEU A 226 16.84 8.87 34.07
N ASP A 227 17.91 9.38 34.69
CA ASP A 227 18.97 8.63 35.38
C ASP A 227 19.64 7.55 34.52
N ILE A 228 19.88 7.87 33.23
CA ILE A 228 20.51 6.96 32.26
C ILE A 228 21.81 7.50 31.66
N ARG A 229 22.38 8.58 32.24
CA ARG A 229 23.55 9.26 31.67
C ARG A 229 24.77 8.35 31.52
N ASP A 230 24.96 7.41 32.40
CA ASP A 230 26.02 6.41 32.43
C ASP A 230 25.84 5.30 31.37
N LYS A 231 24.62 5.15 30.82
CA LYS A 231 24.26 4.17 29.79
C LYS A 231 24.20 4.77 28.38
N VAL A 232 24.46 6.10 28.23
CA VAL A 232 24.33 6.82 26.96
C VAL A 232 25.64 7.44 26.54
N PHE A 233 26.05 7.21 25.28
CA PHE A 233 27.21 7.86 24.69
C PHE A 233 26.80 8.69 23.46
N PHE A 234 27.20 9.98 23.46
CA PHE A 234 27.00 10.90 22.34
C PHE A 234 28.27 10.94 21.49
N ALA A 235 28.25 10.26 20.34
CA ALA A 235 29.41 10.16 19.45
C ALA A 235 29.69 11.41 18.60
N GLY A 236 28.76 12.41 18.63
CA GLY A 236 28.88 13.57 17.74
C GLY A 236 28.65 13.21 16.28
N TRP A 237 29.22 13.99 15.37
CA TRP A 237 29.17 13.70 13.94
C TRP A 237 30.12 12.53 13.60
N VAL A 238 29.57 11.47 13.03
CA VAL A 238 30.28 10.25 12.64
C VAL A 238 30.41 10.21 11.12
N ASN A 239 31.66 10.15 10.62
CA ASN A 239 31.95 9.96 9.19
C ASN A 239 32.08 8.48 8.83
N ASP A 240 32.61 7.64 9.70
CA ASP A 240 32.72 6.19 9.53
C ASP A 240 31.42 5.51 9.97
N MET A 241 30.42 5.52 9.07
CA MET A 241 29.13 4.85 9.33
C MET A 241 29.25 3.33 9.28
N ASP A 242 30.25 2.78 8.62
CA ASP A 242 30.47 1.34 8.58
C ASP A 242 30.93 0.83 9.96
N GLY A 243 31.89 1.52 10.61
CA GLY A 243 32.29 1.26 12.01
C GLY A 243 31.15 1.46 13.00
N TYR A 244 30.35 2.53 12.81
CA TYR A 244 29.14 2.76 13.61
C TYR A 244 28.19 1.56 13.57
N TYR A 245 27.78 1.10 12.37
CA TYR A 245 26.87 -0.03 12.24
C TYR A 245 27.51 -1.37 12.68
N ALA A 246 28.83 -1.55 12.56
CA ALA A 246 29.51 -2.71 13.14
C ALA A 246 29.39 -2.78 14.66
N SER A 247 29.13 -1.64 15.31
CA SER A 247 29.04 -1.50 16.76
C SER A 247 27.62 -1.54 17.35
N VAL A 248 26.58 -1.55 16.51
CA VAL A 248 25.17 -1.49 16.90
C VAL A 248 24.49 -2.86 16.78
N ASP A 249 23.68 -3.24 17.76
CA ASP A 249 22.88 -4.48 17.77
C ASP A 249 21.42 -4.24 17.36
N ILE A 250 20.89 -3.04 17.65
CA ILE A 250 19.51 -2.63 17.35
C ILE A 250 19.56 -1.20 16.83
N ASN A 251 19.13 -0.98 15.59
CA ASN A 251 19.02 0.37 15.05
C ASN A 251 17.69 1.00 15.47
N ALA A 252 17.69 2.26 15.87
CA ALA A 252 16.53 3.01 16.32
C ALA A 252 16.25 4.22 15.42
N ILE A 253 14.97 4.45 15.08
CA ILE A 253 14.52 5.62 14.32
C ILE A 253 13.17 6.09 14.90
N SER A 254 13.13 7.29 15.48
CA SER A 254 11.95 7.88 16.10
C SER A 254 11.33 9.03 15.31
N SER A 255 11.78 9.26 14.09
CA SER A 255 11.38 10.42 13.29
C SER A 255 9.87 10.57 13.13
N LEU A 256 9.39 11.82 13.10
CA LEU A 256 7.99 12.19 12.87
C LEU A 256 7.65 12.22 11.38
N SER A 257 8.66 12.37 10.53
CA SER A 257 8.51 12.38 9.08
C SER A 257 9.79 11.94 8.40
N GLU A 258 9.66 11.00 7.46
CA GLU A 258 10.75 10.52 6.62
C GLU A 258 10.27 10.33 5.19
N THR A 259 11.15 10.58 4.23
CA THR A 259 10.88 10.16 2.84
C THR A 259 11.26 8.70 2.68
N PHE A 260 12.55 8.41 2.79
CA PHE A 260 13.13 7.07 2.91
C PHE A 260 14.55 7.23 3.46
N PRO A 261 14.78 7.02 4.78
CA PRO A 261 16.04 7.36 5.42
C PRO A 261 17.13 6.34 5.08
N TYR A 262 18.32 6.82 4.74
CA TYR A 262 19.49 5.98 4.53
C TYR A 262 19.84 5.14 5.77
N ALA A 263 19.62 5.68 6.97
CA ALA A 263 19.89 4.97 8.23
C ALA A 263 19.16 3.61 8.34
N VAL A 264 17.99 3.45 7.69
CA VAL A 264 17.28 2.15 7.63
C VAL A 264 17.97 1.19 6.67
N THR A 265 18.36 1.66 5.50
CA THR A 265 18.98 0.81 4.46
C THR A 265 20.41 0.44 4.79
N GLU A 266 21.14 1.34 5.43
CA GLU A 266 22.52 1.09 5.91
C GLU A 266 22.53 0.09 7.06
N ALA A 267 21.64 0.25 8.06
CA ALA A 267 21.45 -0.75 9.12
C ALA A 267 21.05 -2.12 8.53
N ALA A 268 20.14 -2.12 7.54
CA ALA A 268 19.73 -3.34 6.85
C ALA A 268 20.91 -4.00 6.10
N ARG A 269 21.78 -3.20 5.45
CA ARG A 269 23.01 -3.70 4.82
C ARG A 269 23.95 -4.37 5.84
N ALA A 270 24.02 -3.82 7.04
CA ALA A 270 24.80 -4.42 8.13
C ALA A 270 24.10 -5.65 8.77
N GLY A 271 22.85 -5.92 8.42
CA GLY A 271 22.04 -7.02 9.00
C GLY A 271 21.50 -6.70 10.39
N ILE A 272 21.34 -5.41 10.72
CA ILE A 272 20.88 -4.95 12.03
C ILE A 272 19.37 -4.73 11.97
N PRO A 273 18.57 -5.35 12.86
CA PRO A 273 17.15 -5.12 12.94
C PRO A 273 16.85 -3.69 13.39
N THR A 274 15.84 -3.07 12.81
CA THR A 274 15.44 -1.70 13.10
C THR A 274 14.14 -1.67 13.91
N VAL A 275 14.12 -0.85 14.97
CA VAL A 275 12.93 -0.38 15.68
C VAL A 275 12.64 1.03 15.18
N ALA A 276 11.54 1.25 14.48
CA ALA A 276 11.26 2.52 13.83
C ALA A 276 9.84 3.02 14.01
N SER A 277 9.68 4.34 14.00
CA SER A 277 8.36 4.97 13.88
C SER A 277 7.72 4.65 12.52
N ARG A 278 6.40 4.45 12.51
CA ARG A 278 5.62 4.11 11.31
C ARG A 278 5.37 5.36 10.45
N VAL A 279 6.40 5.90 9.84
CA VAL A 279 6.31 7.11 9.02
C VAL A 279 6.98 6.94 7.66
N GLY A 280 6.46 7.66 6.69
CA GLY A 280 7.09 7.78 5.39
C GLY A 280 7.27 6.47 4.63
N GLY A 281 8.44 6.31 4.06
CA GLY A 281 8.84 5.10 3.34
C GLY A 281 9.34 3.95 4.22
N ILE A 282 9.48 4.15 5.54
CA ILE A 282 10.01 3.14 6.47
C ILE A 282 9.21 1.82 6.41
N PRO A 283 7.85 1.82 6.40
CA PRO A 283 7.06 0.59 6.35
C PRO A 283 7.26 -0.23 5.05
N ARG A 284 7.88 0.33 4.04
CA ARG A 284 8.22 -0.39 2.81
C ARG A 284 9.34 -1.41 3.03
N LEU A 285 10.34 -1.08 3.85
CA LEU A 285 11.45 -1.97 4.19
C LEU A 285 11.18 -2.72 5.50
N ILE A 286 10.69 -2.02 6.52
CA ILE A 286 10.42 -2.59 7.84
C ILE A 286 8.96 -3.08 7.90
N ILE A 287 8.78 -4.38 7.77
CA ILE A 287 7.50 -5.06 7.98
C ILE A 287 7.47 -5.52 9.43
N ASN A 288 6.47 -5.03 10.17
CA ASN A 288 6.38 -5.23 11.62
C ASN A 288 6.34 -6.71 12.00
N GLY A 289 7.32 -7.15 12.81
CA GLY A 289 7.47 -8.54 13.25
C GLY A 289 8.11 -9.50 12.22
N GLU A 290 8.43 -9.01 11.00
CA GLU A 290 9.03 -9.82 9.93
C GLU A 290 10.45 -9.36 9.57
N THR A 291 10.66 -8.05 9.35
CA THR A 291 11.96 -7.47 8.98
C THR A 291 12.43 -6.38 9.96
N GLY A 292 11.70 -6.17 11.04
CA GLY A 292 11.97 -5.21 12.10
C GLY A 292 10.72 -4.97 12.92
N MET A 293 10.72 -3.90 13.72
CA MET A 293 9.60 -3.55 14.57
C MET A 293 9.18 -2.10 14.32
N LEU A 294 7.86 -1.86 14.28
CA LEU A 294 7.27 -0.54 14.07
C LEU A 294 6.45 -0.10 15.30
N PHE A 295 6.52 1.19 15.59
CA PHE A 295 5.69 1.84 16.59
C PHE A 295 5.10 3.16 16.05
N GLU A 296 4.06 3.68 16.67
CA GLU A 296 3.47 4.96 16.25
C GLU A 296 4.32 6.14 16.73
N PRO A 297 4.42 7.25 15.97
CA PRO A 297 5.17 8.44 16.38
C PRO A 297 4.83 8.90 17.81
N HIS A 298 5.83 9.32 18.56
CA HIS A 298 5.77 9.72 19.97
C HIS A 298 5.45 8.59 20.98
N ASP A 299 5.16 7.36 20.56
CA ASP A 299 4.85 6.24 21.46
C ASP A 299 6.15 5.58 21.98
N HIS A 300 6.78 6.25 22.96
CA HIS A 300 7.98 5.74 23.60
C HIS A 300 7.75 4.44 24.38
N GLU A 301 6.53 4.17 24.88
CA GLU A 301 6.22 2.93 25.57
C GLU A 301 6.19 1.73 24.60
N ALA A 302 5.61 1.90 23.39
CA ALA A 302 5.69 0.89 22.34
C ALA A 302 7.14 0.67 21.90
N MET A 303 7.94 1.74 21.79
CA MET A 303 9.35 1.64 21.49
C MET A 303 10.11 0.86 22.56
N THR A 304 9.84 1.09 23.85
CA THR A 304 10.37 0.33 24.97
C THR A 304 10.11 -1.17 24.79
N ARG A 305 8.85 -1.54 24.52
CA ARG A 305 8.48 -2.95 24.28
C ARG A 305 9.23 -3.57 23.10
N CYS A 306 9.39 -2.83 22.02
CA CYS A 306 10.14 -3.27 20.84
C CYS A 306 11.64 -3.48 21.14
N ILE A 307 12.27 -2.54 21.84
CA ILE A 307 13.69 -2.66 22.23
C ILE A 307 13.88 -3.87 23.16
N LEU A 308 13.06 -4.03 24.20
CA LEU A 308 13.14 -5.16 25.12
C LEU A 308 12.94 -6.52 24.43
N ALA A 309 11.99 -6.61 23.49
CA ALA A 309 11.77 -7.83 22.73
C ALA A 309 13.02 -8.26 21.95
N LEU A 310 13.72 -7.31 21.33
CA LEU A 310 14.96 -7.59 20.59
C LEU A 310 16.17 -7.78 21.51
N ALA A 311 16.24 -7.05 22.62
CA ALA A 311 17.34 -7.18 23.57
C ALA A 311 17.34 -8.54 24.28
N ASN A 312 16.19 -9.02 24.70
CA ASN A 312 16.03 -10.24 25.47
C ASN A 312 15.96 -11.52 24.63
N ASP A 313 15.79 -11.40 23.30
CA ASP A 313 15.72 -12.53 22.38
C ASP A 313 16.73 -12.37 21.23
N GLU A 314 17.91 -12.95 21.40
CA GLU A 314 18.98 -12.93 20.40
C GLU A 314 18.58 -13.66 19.11
N VAL A 315 17.78 -14.75 19.23
CA VAL A 315 17.32 -15.52 18.06
C VAL A 315 16.41 -14.66 17.21
N LEU A 316 15.45 -13.97 17.84
CA LEU A 316 14.57 -13.02 17.15
C LEU A 316 15.38 -11.87 16.53
N ARG A 317 16.31 -11.29 17.28
CA ARG A 317 17.18 -10.21 16.80
C ARG A 317 17.94 -10.60 15.53
N LYS A 318 18.59 -11.76 15.53
CA LYS A 318 19.31 -12.30 14.37
C LYS A 318 18.38 -12.65 13.21
N LYS A 319 17.20 -13.22 13.49
CA LYS A 319 16.19 -13.54 12.49
C LYS A 319 15.71 -12.30 11.73
N LEU A 320 15.32 -11.24 12.46
CA LEU A 320 14.86 -10.00 11.84
C LEU A 320 16.00 -9.27 11.12
N GLY A 321 17.22 -9.27 11.68
CA GLY A 321 18.40 -8.72 11.02
C GLY A 321 18.69 -9.41 9.69
N ARG A 322 18.61 -10.74 9.64
CA ARG A 322 18.76 -11.48 8.38
C ARG A 322 17.66 -11.18 7.38
N ALA A 323 16.40 -11.16 7.84
CA ALA A 323 15.27 -10.90 6.98
C ALA A 323 15.29 -9.49 6.37
N VAL A 324 15.69 -8.46 7.16
CA VAL A 324 15.82 -7.09 6.64
C VAL A 324 16.98 -6.97 5.65
N TYR A 325 18.11 -7.65 5.89
CA TYR A 325 19.23 -7.71 4.95
C TYR A 325 18.80 -8.29 3.60
N ASP A 326 18.16 -9.47 3.62
CA ASP A 326 17.74 -10.17 2.40
C ASP A 326 16.72 -9.34 1.60
N LYS A 327 15.78 -8.68 2.29
CA LYS A 327 14.82 -7.76 1.65
C LYS A 327 15.52 -6.52 1.09
N ALA A 328 16.39 -5.88 1.85
CA ALA A 328 17.10 -4.68 1.42
C ALA A 328 18.01 -4.95 0.22
N ARG A 329 18.75 -6.04 0.22
CA ARG A 329 19.61 -6.45 -0.90
C ARG A 329 18.79 -6.69 -2.17
N ARG A 330 17.60 -7.30 -2.06
CA ARG A 330 16.75 -7.59 -3.21
C ARG A 330 16.07 -6.35 -3.78
N GLU A 331 15.59 -5.45 -2.91
CA GLU A 331 14.67 -4.36 -3.29
C GLU A 331 15.30 -2.96 -3.23
N PHE A 332 16.39 -2.78 -2.46
CA PHE A 332 17.00 -1.47 -2.15
C PHE A 332 18.52 -1.45 -2.36
N SER A 333 19.04 -2.33 -3.18
CA SER A 333 20.45 -2.25 -3.64
C SER A 333 20.57 -1.23 -4.78
N THR A 334 21.79 -0.73 -5.02
CA THR A 334 22.10 0.14 -6.17
C THR A 334 21.70 -0.51 -7.48
N GLU A 335 21.97 -1.80 -7.66
CA GLU A 335 21.59 -2.56 -8.87
C GLU A 335 20.06 -2.65 -9.02
N SER A 336 19.33 -2.82 -7.92
CA SER A 336 17.88 -2.82 -7.92
C SER A 336 17.32 -1.45 -8.34
N THR A 337 17.91 -0.37 -7.84
CA THR A 337 17.57 1.01 -8.20
C THR A 337 17.85 1.30 -9.67
N CYS A 338 19.02 0.87 -10.18
CA CYS A 338 19.39 0.99 -11.61
C CYS A 338 18.38 0.25 -12.49
N ARG A 339 18.08 -1.01 -12.16
CA ARG A 339 17.10 -1.82 -12.88
C ARG A 339 15.71 -1.15 -12.88
N ARG A 340 15.30 -0.58 -11.76
CA ARG A 340 14.04 0.16 -11.65
C ARG A 340 14.04 1.41 -12.51
N GLN A 341 15.12 2.19 -12.52
CA GLN A 341 15.25 3.40 -13.34
C GLN A 341 15.23 3.06 -14.84
N LEU A 342 15.93 2.02 -15.27
CA LEU A 342 15.89 1.54 -16.65
C LEU A 342 14.48 1.13 -17.07
N LYS A 343 13.76 0.42 -16.19
CA LYS A 343 12.35 0.06 -16.44
C LYS A 343 11.47 1.30 -16.59
N ILE A 344 11.68 2.34 -15.75
CA ILE A 344 10.95 3.61 -15.85
C ILE A 344 11.24 4.27 -17.20
N TYR A 345 12.49 4.36 -17.62
CA TYR A 345 12.86 4.94 -18.93
C TYR A 345 12.18 4.21 -20.07
N LYS A 346 12.29 2.88 -20.11
CA LYS A 346 11.62 2.04 -21.10
C LYS A 346 10.10 2.29 -21.13
N THR A 347 9.45 2.25 -19.99
CA THR A 347 8.00 2.49 -19.85
C THR A 347 7.59 3.87 -20.34
N VAL A 348 8.40 4.91 -20.03
CA VAL A 348 8.13 6.29 -20.45
C VAL A 348 8.25 6.42 -21.98
N ILE A 349 9.33 5.90 -22.56
CA ILE A 349 9.57 5.96 -24.01
C ILE A 349 8.48 5.18 -24.77
N GLU A 350 8.16 3.95 -24.33
CA GLU A 350 7.09 3.16 -24.93
C GLU A 350 5.73 3.87 -24.88
N ARG A 351 5.37 4.46 -23.73
CA ARG A 351 4.10 5.22 -23.60
C ARG A 351 4.06 6.52 -24.39
N TYR A 352 5.21 7.14 -24.61
CA TYR A 352 5.33 8.33 -25.42
C TYR A 352 5.10 8.00 -26.90
N ASN A 353 5.71 6.93 -27.38
CA ASN A 353 5.64 6.48 -28.76
C ASN A 353 4.32 5.74 -29.08
N GLU A 354 3.82 4.92 -28.13
CA GLU A 354 2.56 4.19 -28.24
C GLU A 354 1.57 4.62 -27.14
N PRO A 355 0.83 5.71 -27.34
CA PRO A 355 -0.05 6.25 -26.28
C PRO A 355 -1.25 5.35 -25.95
N ARG A 356 -1.51 4.28 -26.71
CA ARG A 356 -2.57 3.31 -26.45
C ARG A 356 -2.07 2.19 -25.53
N CYS A 357 -2.17 2.40 -24.21
CA CYS A 357 -1.69 1.46 -23.20
C CYS A 357 -2.61 1.45 -21.96
N GLY A 358 -2.52 0.37 -21.17
CA GLY A 358 -3.17 0.25 -19.88
C GLY A 358 -4.67 -0.02 -19.92
N VAL A 359 -5.35 0.25 -18.79
CA VAL A 359 -6.69 -0.25 -18.46
C VAL A 359 -7.58 0.87 -17.95
N VAL A 360 -8.84 0.86 -18.37
CA VAL A 360 -9.93 1.63 -17.72
C VAL A 360 -10.79 0.68 -16.91
N ILE A 361 -10.96 0.95 -15.61
CA ILE A 361 -11.82 0.18 -14.71
C ILE A 361 -13.09 0.98 -14.41
N CYS A 362 -14.25 0.37 -14.58
CA CYS A 362 -15.55 0.96 -14.25
C CYS A 362 -16.32 0.06 -13.29
N GLY A 363 -16.74 0.62 -12.15
CA GLY A 363 -17.47 -0.10 -11.11
C GLY A 363 -18.20 0.85 -10.16
N ALA A 364 -18.67 0.33 -9.02
CA ALA A 364 -19.39 1.11 -8.02
C ALA A 364 -18.47 1.86 -7.04
N TYR A 365 -17.36 2.41 -7.54
CA TYR A 365 -16.30 3.02 -6.75
C TYR A 365 -16.57 4.45 -6.33
N GLY A 366 -15.98 4.86 -5.20
CA GLY A 366 -16.11 6.21 -4.65
C GLY A 366 -17.45 6.49 -3.97
N HIS A 367 -18.16 5.44 -3.56
CA HIS A 367 -19.41 5.54 -2.80
C HIS A 367 -19.24 5.40 -1.29
N GLY A 368 -18.01 5.12 -0.81
CA GLY A 368 -17.72 4.84 0.60
C GLY A 368 -18.25 3.48 1.08
N ASN A 369 -18.40 2.52 0.17
CA ASN A 369 -18.70 1.12 0.48
C ASN A 369 -17.38 0.34 0.55
N ALA A 370 -17.00 -0.15 1.72
CA ALA A 370 -15.73 -0.84 1.96
C ALA A 370 -15.51 -2.02 1.00
N GLY A 371 -16.57 -2.76 0.67
CA GLY A 371 -16.47 -3.89 -0.25
C GLY A 371 -16.15 -3.49 -1.70
N ASP A 372 -16.74 -2.42 -2.23
CA ASP A 372 -16.44 -1.93 -3.57
C ASP A 372 -15.01 -1.35 -3.64
N GLU A 373 -14.55 -0.70 -2.57
CA GLU A 373 -13.17 -0.20 -2.47
C GLU A 373 -12.17 -1.36 -2.36
N ALA A 374 -12.49 -2.43 -1.63
CA ALA A 374 -11.68 -3.65 -1.57
C ALA A 374 -11.55 -4.32 -2.95
N LEU A 375 -12.66 -4.40 -3.71
CA LEU A 375 -12.64 -4.88 -5.09
C LEU A 375 -11.69 -4.06 -5.97
N LEU A 376 -11.72 -2.73 -5.85
CA LEU A 376 -10.81 -1.86 -6.61
C LEU A 376 -9.35 -2.12 -6.22
N THR A 377 -9.07 -2.26 -4.93
CA THR A 377 -7.71 -2.60 -4.42
C THR A 377 -7.24 -3.94 -5.00
N ALA A 378 -8.08 -4.97 -4.96
CA ALA A 378 -7.77 -6.30 -5.47
C ALA A 378 -7.49 -6.28 -6.98
N ILE A 379 -8.38 -5.71 -7.78
CA ILE A 379 -8.24 -5.64 -9.26
C ILE A 379 -7.00 -4.83 -9.64
N ALA A 380 -6.77 -3.69 -8.99
CA ALA A 380 -5.59 -2.86 -9.27
C ALA A 380 -4.28 -3.56 -8.86
N GLY A 381 -4.27 -4.26 -7.72
CA GLY A 381 -3.13 -5.07 -7.28
C GLY A 381 -2.80 -6.20 -8.25
N GLN A 382 -3.82 -6.90 -8.72
CA GLN A 382 -3.67 -7.96 -9.72
C GLN A 382 -3.16 -7.43 -11.08
N LEU A 383 -3.68 -6.32 -11.56
CA LEU A 383 -3.17 -5.67 -12.77
C LEU A 383 -1.71 -5.23 -12.62
N ARG A 384 -1.33 -4.72 -11.46
CA ARG A 384 0.07 -4.36 -11.15
C ARG A 384 0.99 -5.57 -11.03
N SER A 385 0.47 -6.77 -10.80
CA SER A 385 1.28 -8.00 -10.86
C SER A 385 1.67 -8.39 -12.29
N ILE A 386 0.92 -7.94 -13.30
CA ILE A 386 1.31 -8.06 -14.72
C ILE A 386 2.40 -7.03 -15.04
N ASP A 387 2.12 -5.76 -14.74
CA ASP A 387 3.08 -4.66 -14.88
C ASP A 387 2.90 -3.69 -13.70
N GLU A 388 3.94 -3.54 -12.86
CA GLU A 388 3.90 -2.66 -11.67
C GLU A 388 3.57 -1.20 -12.02
N ASP A 389 3.92 -0.79 -13.23
CA ASP A 389 3.67 0.56 -13.76
C ASP A 389 2.39 0.63 -14.60
N MET A 390 1.56 -0.42 -14.63
CA MET A 390 0.32 -0.45 -15.42
C MET A 390 -0.46 0.86 -15.29
N ARG A 391 -0.77 1.46 -16.45
CA ARG A 391 -1.60 2.65 -16.50
C ARG A 391 -3.06 2.28 -16.22
N ILE A 392 -3.55 2.60 -15.02
CA ILE A 392 -4.92 2.30 -14.59
C ILE A 392 -5.69 3.61 -14.40
N VAL A 393 -6.87 3.71 -15.03
CA VAL A 393 -7.79 4.83 -14.89
C VAL A 393 -9.14 4.33 -14.40
N VAL A 394 -9.63 4.88 -13.29
CA VAL A 394 -10.87 4.43 -12.63
C VAL A 394 -12.01 5.41 -12.91
N VAL A 395 -13.15 4.89 -13.33
CA VAL A 395 -14.40 5.65 -13.39
C VAL A 395 -15.05 5.61 -12.02
N SER A 396 -15.04 6.74 -11.29
CA SER A 396 -15.47 6.83 -9.89
C SER A 396 -16.50 7.94 -9.67
N LYS A 397 -17.35 7.80 -8.66
CA LYS A 397 -18.24 8.87 -8.19
C LYS A 397 -17.43 9.99 -7.54
N ASN A 398 -16.45 9.64 -6.71
CA ASN A 398 -15.55 10.57 -6.05
C ASN A 398 -14.10 10.35 -6.51
N ALA A 399 -13.76 10.88 -7.68
CA ALA A 399 -12.43 10.70 -8.27
C ALA A 399 -11.28 11.25 -7.41
N ARG A 400 -11.53 12.26 -6.56
CA ARG A 400 -10.49 12.80 -5.64
C ARG A 400 -10.19 11.80 -4.52
N HIS A 401 -11.22 11.21 -3.93
CA HIS A 401 -11.08 10.17 -2.91
C HIS A 401 -10.34 8.97 -3.51
N THR A 402 -10.81 8.42 -4.64
CA THR A 402 -10.17 7.29 -5.32
C THR A 402 -8.69 7.53 -5.62
N ARG A 403 -8.32 8.73 -6.08
CA ARG A 403 -6.90 9.07 -6.29
C ARG A 403 -6.08 9.03 -5.01
N ARG A 404 -6.62 9.57 -3.92
CA ARG A 404 -5.92 9.65 -2.62
C ARG A 404 -5.78 8.29 -1.95
N THR A 405 -6.86 7.52 -1.92
CA THR A 405 -6.91 6.24 -1.21
C THR A 405 -6.17 5.13 -1.96
N HIS A 406 -6.35 5.04 -3.29
CA HIS A 406 -5.79 3.93 -4.07
C HIS A 406 -4.54 4.31 -4.89
N GLY A 407 -4.17 5.60 -4.93
CA GLY A 407 -3.06 6.06 -5.77
C GLY A 407 -3.27 5.78 -7.25
N LEU A 408 -4.54 5.75 -7.73
CA LEU A 408 -4.93 5.48 -9.11
C LEU A 408 -5.44 6.73 -9.80
N SER A 409 -5.20 6.84 -11.10
CA SER A 409 -5.85 7.87 -11.91
C SER A 409 -7.35 7.66 -11.91
N ALA A 410 -8.12 8.74 -11.75
CA ALA A 410 -9.57 8.63 -11.65
C ALA A 410 -10.30 9.79 -12.34
N ILE A 411 -11.43 9.46 -12.95
CA ILE A 411 -12.33 10.38 -13.61
C ILE A 411 -13.74 10.26 -13.03
N ARG A 412 -14.49 11.37 -13.01
CA ARG A 412 -15.89 11.34 -12.56
C ARG A 412 -16.81 10.78 -13.63
N ARG A 413 -17.85 10.06 -13.22
CA ARG A 413 -18.83 9.42 -14.13
C ARG A 413 -19.44 10.37 -15.18
N TRP A 414 -19.65 11.63 -14.86
CA TRP A 414 -20.24 12.62 -15.76
C TRP A 414 -19.24 13.27 -16.71
N GLN A 415 -17.92 13.05 -16.57
CA GLN A 415 -16.88 13.58 -17.46
C GLN A 415 -16.76 12.75 -18.76
N VAL A 416 -17.82 12.71 -19.55
CA VAL A 416 -17.95 11.84 -20.73
C VAL A 416 -16.84 12.09 -21.77
N LEU A 417 -16.45 13.35 -22.01
CA LEU A 417 -15.37 13.66 -22.95
C LEU A 417 -14.01 13.13 -22.47
N ARG A 418 -13.76 13.23 -21.16
CA ARG A 418 -12.54 12.69 -20.56
C ARG A 418 -12.57 11.15 -20.61
N LEU A 419 -13.70 10.52 -20.30
CA LEU A 419 -13.86 9.07 -20.44
C LEU A 419 -13.57 8.60 -21.87
N ARG A 420 -14.11 9.28 -22.89
CA ARG A 420 -13.82 8.93 -24.31
C ARG A 420 -12.33 9.06 -24.65
N ARG A 421 -11.64 10.09 -24.13
CA ARG A 421 -10.20 10.24 -24.31
C ARG A 421 -9.44 9.06 -23.68
N GLU A 422 -9.79 8.69 -22.43
CA GLU A 422 -9.13 7.60 -21.72
C GLU A 422 -9.37 6.24 -22.41
N LEU A 423 -10.59 5.97 -22.88
CA LEU A 423 -10.90 4.76 -23.64
C LEU A 423 -10.11 4.66 -24.96
N LYS A 424 -9.92 5.77 -25.68
CA LYS A 424 -9.07 5.78 -26.89
C LYS A 424 -7.62 5.44 -26.61
N ARG A 425 -7.13 5.74 -25.38
CA ARG A 425 -5.77 5.53 -24.93
C ARG A 425 -5.58 4.21 -24.17
N SER A 426 -6.60 3.38 -24.05
CA SER A 426 -6.54 2.12 -23.28
C SER A 426 -6.72 0.90 -24.16
N LYS A 427 -6.00 -0.18 -23.86
CA LYS A 427 -6.11 -1.47 -24.52
C LYS A 427 -7.31 -2.26 -23.99
N LEU A 428 -7.52 -2.23 -22.64
CA LEU A 428 -8.53 -3.02 -21.95
C LEU A 428 -9.50 -2.13 -21.19
N PHE A 429 -10.79 -2.49 -21.22
CA PHE A 429 -11.82 -1.96 -20.33
C PHE A 429 -12.30 -3.09 -19.42
N ILE A 430 -12.26 -2.87 -18.12
CA ILE A 430 -12.75 -3.77 -17.10
C ILE A 430 -14.08 -3.22 -16.54
N SER A 431 -15.17 -3.96 -16.76
CA SER A 431 -16.40 -3.82 -15.99
C SER A 431 -16.21 -4.65 -14.74
N GLY A 432 -15.75 -4.00 -13.65
CA GLY A 432 -15.06 -4.70 -12.58
C GLY A 432 -15.74 -4.66 -11.24
N GLY A 433 -15.92 -5.86 -10.69
CA GLY A 433 -16.36 -6.12 -9.33
C GLY A 433 -17.82 -5.79 -9.03
N GLY A 434 -18.40 -6.50 -8.08
CA GLY A 434 -19.75 -6.27 -7.62
C GLY A 434 -20.86 -6.68 -8.63
N SER A 435 -22.11 -6.47 -8.23
CA SER A 435 -23.29 -6.73 -9.10
C SER A 435 -23.68 -5.46 -9.83
N LEU A 436 -23.01 -5.16 -10.94
CA LEU A 436 -23.25 -3.95 -11.74
C LEU A 436 -24.44 -4.11 -12.70
N ILE A 437 -24.62 -5.33 -13.22
CA ILE A 437 -25.69 -5.69 -14.15
C ILE A 437 -26.90 -6.19 -13.35
N GLN A 438 -27.67 -5.25 -12.83
CA GLN A 438 -28.89 -5.47 -12.02
C GLN A 438 -29.80 -4.26 -12.09
N ASP A 439 -31.12 -4.46 -11.92
CA ASP A 439 -32.14 -3.40 -12.03
C ASP A 439 -32.88 -3.08 -10.72
N VAL A 440 -32.54 -3.78 -9.63
CA VAL A 440 -33.15 -3.61 -8.29
C VAL A 440 -32.81 -2.27 -7.67
N THR A 441 -31.53 -1.88 -7.70
CA THR A 441 -31.08 -0.64 -7.07
C THR A 441 -31.46 0.58 -7.92
N SER A 442 -31.23 0.52 -9.24
CA SER A 442 -31.53 1.60 -10.17
C SER A 442 -31.36 1.16 -11.63
N ARG A 443 -32.41 1.22 -12.42
CA ARG A 443 -32.36 1.01 -13.88
C ARG A 443 -31.40 2.00 -14.58
N ARG A 444 -31.30 3.25 -14.06
CA ARG A 444 -30.33 4.26 -14.58
C ARG A 444 -28.90 3.80 -14.38
N SER A 445 -28.61 3.13 -13.26
CA SER A 445 -27.28 2.57 -12.99
C SER A 445 -26.96 1.45 -13.97
N LEU A 446 -27.86 0.50 -14.19
CA LEU A 446 -27.74 -0.56 -15.19
C LEU A 446 -27.41 0.02 -16.58
N TRP A 447 -28.18 1.01 -17.03
CA TRP A 447 -27.99 1.63 -18.33
C TRP A 447 -26.66 2.38 -18.45
N PHE A 448 -26.20 2.99 -17.37
CA PHE A 448 -24.86 3.61 -17.33
C PHE A 448 -23.77 2.57 -17.56
N TYR A 449 -23.79 1.44 -16.88
CA TYR A 449 -22.77 0.38 -17.04
C TYR A 449 -22.84 -0.25 -18.44
N LEU A 450 -24.00 -0.58 -18.96
CA LEU A 450 -24.17 -1.09 -20.33
C LEU A 450 -23.68 -0.08 -21.38
N HIS A 451 -23.96 1.22 -21.17
CA HIS A 451 -23.47 2.27 -22.05
C HIS A 451 -21.94 2.39 -22.02
N THR A 452 -21.31 2.31 -20.84
CA THR A 452 -19.85 2.38 -20.74
C THR A 452 -19.15 1.19 -21.40
N ILE A 453 -19.71 -0.03 -21.27
CA ILE A 453 -19.28 -1.23 -22.00
C ILE A 453 -19.34 -0.99 -23.54
N SER A 454 -20.48 -0.52 -24.04
CA SER A 454 -20.66 -0.21 -25.46
C SER A 454 -19.70 0.89 -25.94
N LEU A 455 -19.45 1.91 -25.12
CA LEU A 455 -18.55 3.00 -25.44
C LEU A 455 -17.10 2.52 -25.51
N ALA A 456 -16.68 1.64 -24.58
CA ALA A 456 -15.34 1.05 -24.58
C ALA A 456 -15.08 0.24 -25.85
N LYS A 457 -16.03 -0.63 -26.23
CA LYS A 457 -15.93 -1.42 -27.47
C LYS A 457 -15.87 -0.51 -28.70
N LYS A 458 -16.71 0.54 -28.77
CA LYS A 458 -16.72 1.54 -29.83
C LYS A 458 -15.36 2.23 -30.01
N HIS A 459 -14.64 2.45 -28.90
CA HIS A 459 -13.28 3.04 -28.93
C HIS A 459 -12.18 2.01 -29.07
N GLY A 460 -12.52 0.75 -29.35
CA GLY A 460 -11.58 -0.32 -29.71
C GLY A 460 -10.91 -0.98 -28.51
N CYS A 461 -11.39 -0.77 -27.28
CA CYS A 461 -10.92 -1.55 -26.13
C CYS A 461 -11.36 -3.02 -26.25
N ARG A 462 -10.52 -3.93 -25.78
CA ARG A 462 -11.01 -5.24 -25.34
C ARG A 462 -11.84 -5.01 -24.08
N VAL A 463 -12.87 -5.83 -23.86
CA VAL A 463 -13.82 -5.65 -22.76
C VAL A 463 -13.94 -6.93 -21.95
N GLN A 464 -13.60 -6.85 -20.68
CA GLN A 464 -13.80 -7.93 -19.71
C GLN A 464 -14.84 -7.54 -18.66
N MET A 465 -15.77 -8.43 -18.37
CA MET A 465 -16.52 -8.42 -17.12
C MET A 465 -15.71 -9.23 -16.11
N TYR A 466 -15.21 -8.58 -15.05
CA TYR A 466 -14.12 -9.09 -14.21
C TYR A 466 -14.64 -9.47 -12.82
N GLY A 467 -14.69 -10.76 -12.49
CA GLY A 467 -15.12 -11.27 -11.19
C GLY A 467 -16.47 -10.70 -10.74
N CYS A 468 -17.39 -10.51 -11.66
CA CYS A 468 -18.62 -9.77 -11.40
C CYS A 468 -19.78 -10.69 -11.02
N GLY A 469 -20.71 -10.13 -10.21
CA GLY A 469 -22.02 -10.73 -9.99
C GLY A 469 -23.04 -10.22 -11.01
N MET A 470 -24.03 -11.04 -11.35
CA MET A 470 -25.13 -10.67 -12.22
C MET A 470 -26.47 -10.76 -11.50
N GLY A 471 -27.34 -9.80 -11.78
CA GLY A 471 -28.72 -9.77 -11.32
C GLY A 471 -28.95 -9.31 -9.88
N PRO A 472 -30.23 -9.37 -9.45
CA PRO A 472 -31.42 -9.72 -10.24
C PRO A 472 -31.72 -8.74 -11.38
N LEU A 473 -32.31 -9.26 -12.45
CA LEU A 473 -32.90 -8.49 -13.55
C LEU A 473 -34.42 -8.83 -13.63
N ASN A 474 -35.22 -7.89 -13.18
CA ASN A 474 -36.66 -8.13 -13.01
C ASN A 474 -37.50 -7.77 -14.25
N TYR A 475 -36.96 -6.93 -15.13
CA TYR A 475 -37.69 -6.44 -16.30
C TYR A 475 -37.17 -7.10 -17.57
N ASP A 476 -38.06 -7.67 -18.38
CA ASP A 476 -37.70 -8.32 -19.66
C ASP A 476 -36.98 -7.41 -20.64
N TYR A 477 -37.30 -6.13 -20.65
CA TYR A 477 -36.60 -5.13 -21.44
C TYR A 477 -35.13 -5.01 -21.02
N ASP A 478 -34.87 -4.97 -19.71
CA ASP A 478 -33.50 -4.83 -19.18
C ASP A 478 -32.72 -6.13 -19.36
N ARG A 479 -33.36 -7.31 -19.26
CA ARG A 479 -32.77 -8.63 -19.60
C ARG A 479 -32.30 -8.68 -21.04
N ARG A 480 -33.18 -8.35 -21.99
CA ARG A 480 -32.84 -8.33 -23.43
C ARG A 480 -31.74 -7.35 -23.73
N ARG A 481 -31.82 -6.12 -23.23
CA ARG A 481 -30.81 -5.09 -23.43
C ARG A 481 -29.46 -5.44 -22.85
N ALA A 482 -29.41 -6.08 -21.68
CA ALA A 482 -28.17 -6.59 -21.06
C ALA A 482 -27.55 -7.66 -21.96
N ALA A 483 -28.31 -8.67 -22.37
CA ALA A 483 -27.83 -9.75 -23.25
C ALA A 483 -27.30 -9.22 -24.59
N GLU A 484 -28.05 -8.35 -25.27
CA GLU A 484 -27.63 -7.75 -26.54
C GLU A 484 -26.34 -6.95 -26.42
N THR A 485 -26.21 -6.16 -25.34
CA THR A 485 -25.00 -5.36 -25.09
C THR A 485 -23.80 -6.24 -24.79
N ILE A 486 -23.98 -7.24 -23.92
CA ILE A 486 -22.93 -8.17 -23.53
C ILE A 486 -22.45 -8.96 -24.74
N ASN A 487 -23.36 -9.59 -25.49
CA ASN A 487 -23.03 -10.41 -26.67
C ASN A 487 -22.28 -9.62 -27.75
N ARG A 488 -22.61 -8.35 -27.93
CA ARG A 488 -21.98 -7.51 -28.95
C ARG A 488 -20.65 -6.92 -28.52
N CYS A 489 -20.46 -6.66 -27.21
CA CYS A 489 -19.39 -5.76 -26.76
C CYS A 489 -18.38 -6.42 -25.81
N VAL A 490 -18.70 -7.53 -25.17
CA VAL A 490 -17.84 -8.17 -24.18
C VAL A 490 -17.01 -9.28 -24.84
N ASP A 491 -15.71 -9.30 -24.57
CA ASP A 491 -14.77 -10.29 -25.13
C ASP A 491 -14.61 -11.50 -24.19
N ALA A 492 -14.69 -11.29 -22.87
CA ALA A 492 -14.65 -12.36 -21.87
C ALA A 492 -15.42 -11.99 -20.60
N ILE A 493 -15.97 -13.01 -19.95
CA ILE A 493 -16.75 -12.87 -18.71
C ILE A 493 -16.17 -13.79 -17.65
N THR A 494 -15.76 -13.22 -16.52
CA THR A 494 -15.46 -13.96 -15.31
C THR A 494 -16.45 -13.60 -14.23
N LEU A 495 -17.09 -14.61 -13.64
CA LEU A 495 -18.19 -14.46 -12.69
C LEU A 495 -17.75 -14.88 -11.30
N ARG A 496 -18.27 -14.21 -10.28
CA ARG A 496 -17.88 -14.51 -8.90
C ARG A 496 -18.64 -15.67 -8.27
N ASP A 497 -19.78 -16.09 -8.84
CA ASP A 497 -20.62 -17.12 -8.25
C ASP A 497 -21.44 -17.88 -9.30
N PRO A 498 -21.90 -19.12 -8.98
CA PRO A 498 -22.70 -19.95 -9.90
C PRO A 498 -24.08 -19.38 -10.27
N LEU A 499 -24.73 -18.62 -9.36
CA LEU A 499 -26.03 -18.01 -9.64
C LEU A 499 -25.95 -16.96 -10.74
N SER A 500 -24.82 -16.22 -10.76
CA SER A 500 -24.51 -15.29 -11.85
C SER A 500 -24.37 -16.02 -13.20
N LEU A 501 -23.82 -17.23 -13.22
CA LEU A 501 -23.72 -18.05 -14.44
C LEU A 501 -25.10 -18.54 -14.89
N GLU A 502 -25.95 -18.97 -13.96
CA GLU A 502 -27.32 -19.40 -14.26
C GLU A 502 -28.10 -18.27 -14.93
N LEU A 503 -28.09 -17.06 -14.35
CA LEU A 503 -28.73 -15.89 -14.93
C LEU A 503 -28.14 -15.50 -16.29
N THR A 504 -26.83 -15.58 -16.45
CA THR A 504 -26.14 -15.29 -17.72
C THR A 504 -26.69 -16.18 -18.84
N ARG A 505 -26.90 -17.48 -18.57
CA ARG A 505 -27.50 -18.42 -19.51
C ARG A 505 -28.98 -18.13 -19.76
N GLU A 506 -29.74 -17.85 -18.69
CA GLU A 506 -31.17 -17.56 -18.75
C GLU A 506 -31.52 -16.38 -19.66
N ILE A 507 -30.70 -15.30 -19.57
CA ILE A 507 -30.92 -14.11 -20.40
C ILE A 507 -30.40 -14.23 -21.84
N GLY A 508 -29.74 -15.35 -22.19
CA GLY A 508 -29.26 -15.62 -23.54
C GLY A 508 -27.89 -14.99 -23.88
N VAL A 509 -26.97 -14.92 -22.93
CA VAL A 509 -25.58 -14.50 -23.21
C VAL A 509 -24.86 -15.62 -23.95
N THR A 510 -24.21 -15.26 -25.08
CA THR A 510 -23.52 -16.18 -26.00
C THR A 510 -22.02 -15.89 -26.14
N VAL A 511 -21.44 -15.09 -25.23
CA VAL A 511 -19.98 -14.85 -25.18
C VAL A 511 -19.27 -16.19 -25.02
N GLN A 512 -18.25 -16.45 -25.87
CA GLN A 512 -17.55 -17.76 -25.89
C GLN A 512 -16.85 -18.10 -24.58
N GLU A 513 -16.29 -17.10 -23.92
CA GLU A 513 -15.54 -17.30 -22.69
C GLU A 513 -16.34 -16.76 -21.49
N VAL A 514 -16.97 -17.67 -20.76
CA VAL A 514 -17.68 -17.39 -19.51
C VAL A 514 -17.21 -18.39 -18.46
N LEU A 515 -16.51 -17.88 -17.42
CA LEU A 515 -15.92 -18.67 -16.36
C LEU A 515 -16.49 -18.26 -14.99
N VAL A 516 -16.66 -19.22 -14.09
CA VAL A 516 -16.91 -18.95 -12.66
C VAL A 516 -15.57 -19.02 -11.94
N THR A 517 -15.07 -17.87 -11.51
CA THR A 517 -13.69 -17.71 -10.99
C THR A 517 -13.66 -17.29 -9.53
N GLY A 518 -14.69 -16.62 -9.05
CA GLY A 518 -14.74 -16.05 -7.71
C GLY A 518 -14.57 -14.54 -7.69
N ASP A 519 -14.80 -14.00 -6.51
CA ASP A 519 -14.70 -12.55 -6.25
C ASP A 519 -13.21 -12.15 -6.17
N PRO A 520 -12.77 -11.07 -6.84
CA PRO A 520 -11.37 -10.62 -6.82
C PRO A 520 -10.76 -10.41 -5.45
N VAL A 521 -11.57 -10.12 -4.44
CA VAL A 521 -11.13 -9.94 -3.05
C VAL A 521 -10.49 -11.20 -2.46
N LEU A 522 -10.83 -12.39 -2.95
CA LEU A 522 -10.34 -13.68 -2.41
C LEU A 522 -8.82 -13.84 -2.45
N ASN A 523 -8.14 -13.15 -3.36
CA ASN A 523 -6.67 -13.12 -3.43
C ASN A 523 -6.06 -11.83 -2.88
N LEU A 524 -6.84 -10.97 -2.23
CA LEU A 524 -6.32 -9.80 -1.54
C LEU A 524 -5.55 -10.26 -0.29
N ARG A 525 -4.28 -9.87 -0.19
CA ARG A 525 -3.46 -10.18 0.98
C ARG A 525 -3.80 -9.23 2.12
N GLY A 526 -4.11 -9.80 3.29
CA GLY A 526 -4.19 -9.01 4.51
C GLY A 526 -2.82 -8.46 4.93
N ARG A 527 -2.82 -7.41 5.73
CA ARG A 527 -1.63 -6.93 6.44
C ARG A 527 -1.07 -8.02 7.36
N SER A 528 0.09 -7.74 7.99
CA SER A 528 0.69 -8.66 8.96
C SER A 528 -0.21 -8.86 10.19
N ASP A 529 -0.09 -10.03 10.83
CA ASP A 529 -0.79 -10.30 12.11
C ASP A 529 -0.35 -9.34 13.22
N ALA A 530 0.90 -8.87 13.16
CA ALA A 530 1.42 -7.88 14.09
C ALA A 530 0.69 -6.53 13.94
N ASP A 531 0.41 -6.09 12.70
CA ASP A 531 -0.37 -4.87 12.45
C ASP A 531 -1.81 -4.99 12.94
N ALA A 532 -2.46 -6.13 12.68
CA ALA A 532 -3.81 -6.41 13.16
C ALA A 532 -3.86 -6.36 14.70
N LYS A 533 -2.93 -7.03 15.36
CA LYS A 533 -2.84 -7.06 16.84
C LYS A 533 -2.52 -5.69 17.43
N ALA A 534 -1.64 -4.92 16.80
CA ALA A 534 -1.33 -3.55 17.21
C ALA A 534 -2.56 -2.64 17.09
N PHE A 535 -3.29 -2.73 15.97
CA PHE A 535 -4.52 -1.98 15.76
C PHE A 535 -5.60 -2.33 16.79
N LEU A 536 -5.83 -3.60 17.07
CA LEU A 536 -6.80 -4.06 18.07
C LEU A 536 -6.47 -3.50 19.45
N ARG A 537 -5.20 -3.63 19.90
CA ARG A 537 -4.75 -3.10 21.20
C ARG A 537 -4.94 -1.59 21.32
N SER A 538 -4.60 -0.83 20.29
CA SER A 538 -4.76 0.65 20.30
C SER A 538 -6.21 1.11 20.46
N HIS A 539 -7.17 0.19 20.23
CA HIS A 539 -8.61 0.44 20.41
C HIS A 539 -9.24 -0.34 21.57
N GLY A 540 -8.42 -0.84 22.52
CA GLY A 540 -8.90 -1.56 23.70
C GLY A 540 -9.50 -2.93 23.43
N ILE A 541 -9.11 -3.57 22.32
CA ILE A 541 -9.52 -4.92 21.94
C ILE A 541 -8.32 -5.85 22.11
N GLU A 542 -8.38 -6.76 23.10
CA GLU A 542 -7.27 -7.64 23.45
C GLU A 542 -7.09 -8.78 22.42
N PRO A 543 -5.98 -8.84 21.68
CA PRO A 543 -5.81 -9.82 20.59
C PRO A 543 -5.73 -11.30 21.06
N ASN A 544 -5.49 -11.53 22.33
CA ASN A 544 -5.39 -12.88 22.89
C ASN A 544 -6.74 -13.48 23.32
N GLU A 545 -7.80 -12.68 23.33
CA GLU A 545 -9.17 -13.14 23.54
C GLU A 545 -9.70 -13.84 22.28
N LYS A 546 -10.73 -14.65 22.43
CA LYS A 546 -11.36 -15.36 21.32
C LYS A 546 -12.60 -14.59 20.86
N TYR A 547 -12.68 -14.29 19.58
CA TYR A 547 -13.78 -13.49 19.03
C TYR A 547 -14.60 -14.24 17.99
N VAL A 548 -15.91 -13.92 17.93
CA VAL A 548 -16.76 -14.15 16.77
C VAL A 548 -16.98 -12.82 16.05
N CYS A 549 -16.56 -12.75 14.79
CA CYS A 549 -16.76 -11.57 13.93
C CYS A 549 -18.21 -11.49 13.45
N LEU A 550 -18.84 -10.32 13.55
CA LEU A 550 -20.23 -10.08 13.17
C LEU A 550 -20.31 -9.03 12.05
N GLY A 551 -20.46 -9.51 10.81
CA GLY A 551 -20.68 -8.67 9.63
C GLY A 551 -22.16 -8.48 9.32
N LEU A 552 -22.91 -7.89 10.24
CA LEU A 552 -24.36 -7.76 10.13
C LEU A 552 -24.82 -6.50 9.39
N ARG A 553 -26.09 -6.44 8.99
CA ARG A 553 -26.69 -5.35 8.26
C ARG A 553 -28.04 -4.97 8.83
N ASN A 554 -28.33 -3.66 8.89
CA ASN A 554 -29.68 -3.20 9.16
C ASN A 554 -30.59 -3.56 7.97
N TRP A 555 -31.56 -4.44 8.20
CA TRP A 555 -32.48 -5.01 7.21
C TRP A 555 -33.89 -5.04 7.76
N PRO A 556 -34.96 -4.93 6.94
CA PRO A 556 -36.34 -5.13 7.39
C PRO A 556 -36.52 -6.46 8.15
N GLY A 557 -37.18 -6.45 9.29
CA GLY A 557 -37.31 -7.62 10.16
C GLY A 557 -36.11 -7.89 11.10
N PHE A 558 -35.04 -7.10 11.04
CA PHE A 558 -33.87 -7.33 11.87
C PHE A 558 -34.17 -7.25 13.38
N ALA A 559 -35.04 -6.33 13.79
CA ALA A 559 -35.42 -6.17 15.19
C ALA A 559 -36.09 -7.42 15.75
N GLU A 560 -36.90 -8.13 14.94
CA GLU A 560 -37.58 -9.37 15.29
C GLU A 560 -36.59 -10.54 15.52
N LYS A 561 -35.52 -10.57 14.73
CA LYS A 561 -34.49 -11.60 14.81
C LYS A 561 -33.34 -11.28 15.82
N SER A 562 -33.29 -10.05 16.34
CA SER A 562 -32.21 -9.62 17.24
C SER A 562 -32.15 -10.44 18.52
N GLY A 563 -33.30 -10.90 19.04
CA GLY A 563 -33.40 -11.78 20.20
C GLY A 563 -32.80 -13.17 19.95
N GLU A 564 -33.06 -13.75 18.78
CA GLU A 564 -32.52 -15.04 18.37
C GLU A 564 -30.98 -14.98 18.19
N ILE A 565 -30.51 -13.93 17.52
CA ILE A 565 -29.08 -13.70 17.32
C ILE A 565 -28.38 -13.50 18.68
N ARG A 566 -28.99 -12.70 19.57
CA ARG A 566 -28.46 -12.47 20.94
C ARG A 566 -28.33 -13.78 21.71
N ALA A 567 -29.35 -14.63 21.70
CA ALA A 567 -29.34 -15.91 22.41
C ALA A 567 -28.23 -16.83 21.89
N ALA A 568 -28.03 -16.88 20.58
CA ALA A 568 -26.95 -17.65 19.97
C ALA A 568 -25.56 -17.10 20.37
N LEU A 569 -25.36 -15.77 20.36
CA LEU A 569 -24.10 -15.13 20.76
C LEU A 569 -23.80 -15.35 22.25
N GLN A 570 -24.83 -15.27 23.10
CA GLN A 570 -24.70 -15.57 24.52
C GLN A 570 -24.25 -17.03 24.73
N TYR A 571 -24.85 -17.98 24.02
CA TYR A 571 -24.43 -19.39 24.06
C TYR A 571 -22.97 -19.57 23.64
N LEU A 572 -22.56 -18.96 22.52
CA LEU A 572 -21.19 -19.06 22.02
C LEU A 572 -20.17 -18.48 23.01
N TYR A 573 -20.54 -17.42 23.73
CA TYR A 573 -19.72 -16.90 24.82
C TYR A 573 -19.66 -17.87 26.00
N ASP A 574 -20.80 -18.32 26.50
CA ASP A 574 -20.88 -19.15 27.69
C ASP A 574 -20.21 -20.53 27.51
N LYS A 575 -20.28 -21.09 26.29
CA LYS A 575 -19.75 -22.45 26.00
C LYS A 575 -18.35 -22.44 25.38
N ARG A 576 -18.00 -21.41 24.60
CA ARG A 576 -16.75 -21.37 23.81
C ARG A 576 -15.84 -20.19 24.20
N GLY A 577 -16.32 -19.26 25.01
CA GLY A 577 -15.60 -18.02 25.35
C GLY A 577 -15.46 -17.07 24.17
N LEU A 578 -16.35 -17.14 23.16
CA LEU A 578 -16.30 -16.31 21.97
C LEU A 578 -16.95 -14.96 22.25
N ILE A 579 -16.17 -13.90 22.29
CA ILE A 579 -16.64 -12.53 22.48
C ILE A 579 -17.16 -11.97 21.15
N PRO A 580 -18.40 -11.44 21.07
CA PRO A 580 -18.89 -10.76 19.88
C PRO A 580 -18.07 -9.53 19.52
N LEU A 581 -17.51 -9.51 18.29
CA LEU A 581 -16.86 -8.33 17.68
C LEU A 581 -17.69 -7.87 16.50
N PHE A 582 -18.44 -6.76 16.67
CA PHE A 582 -19.21 -6.15 15.59
C PHE A 582 -18.29 -5.43 14.62
N MET A 583 -18.39 -5.79 13.33
CA MET A 583 -17.60 -5.24 12.24
C MET A 583 -18.52 -4.57 11.20
N PRO A 584 -18.89 -3.28 11.38
CA PRO A 584 -19.74 -2.57 10.46
C PRO A 584 -19.05 -2.31 9.11
N MET A 585 -19.52 -2.94 8.03
CA MET A 585 -19.01 -2.72 6.66
C MET A 585 -19.46 -1.39 6.06
N ASN A 586 -20.58 -0.86 6.52
CA ASN A 586 -21.03 0.51 6.26
C ASN A 586 -21.34 1.14 7.62
N TYR A 587 -20.34 1.81 8.18
CA TYR A 587 -20.40 2.28 9.57
C TYR A 587 -21.64 3.10 9.89
N ASP A 588 -22.02 4.03 9.01
CA ASP A 588 -23.15 4.93 9.22
C ASP A 588 -24.52 4.21 9.27
N ARG A 589 -24.61 3.05 8.64
CA ARG A 589 -25.86 2.28 8.54
C ARG A 589 -25.88 1.05 9.45
N ASP A 590 -24.72 0.39 9.60
CA ASP A 590 -24.65 -0.91 10.25
C ASP A 590 -24.34 -0.82 11.76
N ALA A 591 -23.77 0.29 12.24
CA ALA A 591 -23.49 0.47 13.66
C ALA A 591 -24.77 0.46 14.53
N ALA A 592 -25.89 0.93 14.00
CA ALA A 592 -27.16 1.00 14.73
C ALA A 592 -27.74 -0.37 15.14
N ILE A 593 -27.31 -1.48 14.51
CA ILE A 593 -27.79 -2.82 14.84
C ILE A 593 -27.14 -3.40 16.12
N THR A 594 -26.07 -2.82 16.59
CA THR A 594 -25.35 -3.30 17.77
C THR A 594 -26.25 -3.25 19.00
N GLU A 595 -26.95 -2.12 19.22
CA GLU A 595 -27.80 -1.92 20.40
C GLU A 595 -28.95 -2.91 20.54
N PRO A 596 -29.79 -3.20 19.50
CA PRO A 596 -30.84 -4.21 19.58
C PRO A 596 -30.35 -5.61 19.96
N ILE A 597 -29.13 -5.98 19.55
CA ILE A 597 -28.55 -7.29 19.87
C ILE A 597 -28.01 -7.29 21.31
N THR A 598 -27.26 -6.26 21.68
CA THR A 598 -26.54 -6.25 22.96
C THR A 598 -27.40 -5.90 24.16
N ARG A 599 -28.60 -5.31 23.95
CA ARG A 599 -29.51 -4.98 25.04
C ARG A 599 -29.97 -6.22 25.79
N GLY A 600 -29.53 -6.35 27.04
CA GLY A 600 -29.82 -7.50 27.92
C GLY A 600 -28.92 -8.73 27.70
N MET A 601 -27.86 -8.63 26.91
CA MET A 601 -26.82 -9.65 26.80
C MET A 601 -25.83 -9.50 27.99
N SER A 602 -25.45 -10.62 28.61
CA SER A 602 -24.45 -10.62 29.69
C SER A 602 -23.01 -10.83 29.15
N ALA A 603 -22.86 -11.38 27.96
CA ALA A 603 -21.57 -11.51 27.30
C ALA A 603 -20.97 -10.13 26.99
N PRO A 604 -19.66 -9.91 27.26
CA PRO A 604 -18.99 -8.72 26.81
C PRO A 604 -18.97 -8.66 25.26
N PHE A 605 -18.92 -7.46 24.71
CA PHE A 605 -18.83 -7.29 23.27
C PHE A 605 -17.84 -6.16 22.92
N ARG A 606 -17.42 -6.13 21.68
CA ARG A 606 -16.58 -5.07 21.10
C ARG A 606 -17.18 -4.60 19.80
N VAL A 607 -16.87 -3.34 19.42
CA VAL A 607 -17.24 -2.77 18.12
C VAL A 607 -15.96 -2.31 17.46
N MET A 608 -15.71 -2.78 16.26
CA MET A 608 -14.54 -2.40 15.51
C MET A 608 -14.68 -0.94 15.05
N PRO A 609 -13.64 -0.10 15.24
CA PRO A 609 -13.65 1.25 14.72
C PRO A 609 -13.68 1.26 13.18
N LYS A 610 -14.12 2.38 12.62
CA LYS A 610 -14.14 2.56 11.17
C LYS A 610 -12.73 2.51 10.61
N THR A 611 -12.52 1.67 9.60
CA THR A 611 -11.31 1.67 8.78
C THR A 611 -11.70 1.73 7.29
N GLU A 612 -10.79 2.22 6.45
CA GLU A 612 -10.93 2.23 4.98
C GLU A 612 -9.86 1.32 4.35
N ASP A 613 -9.25 0.45 5.15
CA ASP A 613 -8.15 -0.42 4.79
C ASP A 613 -8.60 -1.89 4.78
N ALA A 614 -9.00 -2.37 3.62
CA ALA A 614 -9.45 -3.74 3.43
C ALA A 614 -8.38 -4.79 3.80
N GLU A 615 -7.09 -4.50 3.58
CA GLU A 615 -6.01 -5.41 3.93
C GLU A 615 -5.85 -5.53 5.46
N LEU A 616 -6.06 -4.43 6.19
CA LEU A 616 -6.09 -4.46 7.66
C LEU A 616 -7.34 -5.20 8.16
N GLU A 617 -8.51 -4.97 7.55
CA GLU A 617 -9.75 -5.67 7.90
C GLU A 617 -9.61 -7.18 7.73
N ILE A 618 -9.03 -7.64 6.63
CA ILE A 618 -8.72 -9.07 6.40
C ILE A 618 -7.78 -9.61 7.48
N ALA A 619 -6.72 -8.87 7.81
CA ALA A 619 -5.77 -9.28 8.84
C ALA A 619 -6.42 -9.37 10.24
N ILE A 620 -7.37 -8.49 10.54
CA ILE A 620 -8.15 -8.53 11.79
C ILE A 620 -9.10 -9.73 11.78
N VAL A 621 -9.85 -9.96 10.69
CA VAL A 621 -10.76 -11.11 10.58
C VAL A 621 -10.00 -12.43 10.73
N ARG A 622 -8.78 -12.54 10.19
CA ARG A 622 -7.90 -13.71 10.35
C ARG A 622 -7.58 -14.04 11.82
N GLN A 623 -7.67 -13.08 12.76
CA GLN A 623 -7.49 -13.34 14.20
C GLN A 623 -8.76 -13.93 14.86
N MET A 624 -9.89 -13.95 14.18
CA MET A 624 -11.18 -14.40 14.71
C MET A 624 -11.30 -15.92 14.68
N LYS A 625 -12.18 -16.48 15.49
CA LYS A 625 -12.45 -17.93 15.53
C LYS A 625 -13.64 -18.35 14.68
N LEU A 626 -14.56 -17.43 14.44
CA LEU A 626 -15.76 -17.62 13.67
C LEU A 626 -16.18 -16.30 13.04
N CYS A 627 -16.81 -16.34 11.86
CA CYS A 627 -17.47 -15.20 11.25
C CYS A 627 -18.96 -15.52 11.02
N VAL A 628 -19.86 -14.68 11.50
CA VAL A 628 -21.29 -14.74 11.19
C VAL A 628 -21.69 -13.48 10.44
N ALA A 629 -22.11 -13.61 9.19
CA ALA A 629 -22.27 -12.41 8.38
C ALA A 629 -23.48 -12.43 7.43
N MET A 630 -24.16 -11.26 7.38
CA MET A 630 -25.09 -10.87 6.35
C MET A 630 -24.37 -10.15 5.19
N ARG A 631 -23.24 -9.52 5.47
CA ARG A 631 -22.44 -8.79 4.49
C ARG A 631 -21.54 -9.74 3.72
N LEU A 632 -21.70 -9.75 2.39
CA LEU A 632 -20.93 -10.59 1.48
C LEU A 632 -19.42 -10.43 1.69
N HIS A 633 -18.90 -9.19 1.81
CA HIS A 633 -17.47 -8.98 1.96
C HIS A 633 -16.91 -9.45 3.32
N SER A 634 -17.75 -9.50 4.38
CA SER A 634 -17.30 -10.11 5.64
C SER A 634 -17.06 -11.62 5.48
N LEU A 635 -17.88 -12.33 4.67
CA LEU A 635 -17.65 -13.74 4.32
C LEU A 635 -16.40 -13.91 3.44
N LEU A 636 -16.18 -12.99 2.49
CA LEU A 636 -14.98 -13.01 1.64
C LEU A 636 -13.72 -12.76 2.48
N TYR A 637 -13.74 -11.81 3.41
CA TYR A 637 -12.60 -11.55 4.30
C TYR A 637 -12.30 -12.74 5.22
N ALA A 638 -13.35 -13.41 5.70
CA ALA A 638 -13.19 -14.65 6.45
C ALA A 638 -12.56 -15.76 5.59
N ALA A 639 -12.98 -15.90 4.33
CA ALA A 639 -12.38 -16.82 3.38
C ALA A 639 -10.90 -16.49 3.08
N CYS A 640 -10.54 -15.19 2.94
CA CYS A 640 -9.14 -14.77 2.80
C CYS A 640 -8.29 -15.17 4.01
N GLY A 641 -8.87 -15.10 5.21
CA GLY A 641 -8.24 -15.45 6.48
C GLY A 641 -8.39 -16.91 6.88
N GLU A 642 -9.06 -17.73 6.07
CA GLU A 642 -9.33 -19.15 6.35
C GLU A 642 -10.14 -19.38 7.66
N VAL A 643 -11.03 -18.40 7.97
CA VAL A 643 -11.86 -18.42 9.17
C VAL A 643 -13.20 -19.10 8.88
N PRO A 644 -13.62 -20.07 9.70
CA PRO A 644 -14.94 -20.70 9.60
C PRO A 644 -16.06 -19.67 9.59
N SER A 645 -17.09 -19.88 8.76
CA SER A 645 -18.09 -18.84 8.55
C SER A 645 -19.51 -19.39 8.42
N VAL A 646 -20.47 -18.58 8.86
CA VAL A 646 -21.92 -18.80 8.68
C VAL A 646 -22.50 -17.60 7.96
N GLY A 647 -23.12 -17.84 6.80
CA GLY A 647 -23.87 -16.83 6.06
C GLY A 647 -25.28 -16.65 6.60
N LEU A 648 -25.75 -15.40 6.76
CA LEU A 648 -27.16 -15.08 7.02
C LEU A 648 -27.70 -14.38 5.76
N SER A 649 -28.43 -15.12 4.93
CA SER A 649 -28.88 -14.66 3.62
C SER A 649 -30.13 -13.83 3.69
N TYR A 650 -30.05 -12.62 3.20
CA TYR A 650 -31.17 -11.73 2.95
C TYR A 650 -31.28 -11.33 1.46
N ASP A 651 -30.37 -11.82 0.63
CA ASP A 651 -30.20 -11.42 -0.76
C ASP A 651 -29.48 -12.58 -1.51
N PRO A 652 -29.91 -12.95 -2.72
CA PRO A 652 -29.35 -14.05 -3.50
C PRO A 652 -27.83 -14.01 -3.65
N LYS A 653 -27.21 -12.82 -3.61
CA LYS A 653 -25.74 -12.71 -3.67
C LYS A 653 -25.03 -13.31 -2.46
N VAL A 654 -25.65 -13.31 -1.27
CA VAL A 654 -25.09 -13.93 -0.06
C VAL A 654 -25.19 -15.44 -0.19
N THR A 655 -26.34 -15.96 -0.63
CA THR A 655 -26.55 -17.39 -0.91
C THR A 655 -25.60 -17.89 -1.99
N GLY A 656 -25.41 -17.13 -3.09
CA GLY A 656 -24.49 -17.48 -4.17
C GLY A 656 -23.05 -17.51 -3.70
N CYS A 657 -22.64 -16.54 -2.91
CA CYS A 657 -21.31 -16.50 -2.30
C CYS A 657 -21.10 -17.68 -1.33
N ALA A 658 -22.04 -17.94 -0.42
CA ALA A 658 -21.95 -19.06 0.53
C ALA A 658 -21.86 -20.41 -0.19
N ARG A 659 -22.67 -20.61 -1.25
CA ARG A 659 -22.61 -21.80 -2.10
C ARG A 659 -21.23 -21.94 -2.77
N TYR A 660 -20.70 -20.85 -3.31
CA TYR A 660 -19.36 -20.84 -3.95
C TYR A 660 -18.25 -21.15 -2.94
N LEU A 661 -18.30 -20.56 -1.75
CA LEU A 661 -17.33 -20.78 -0.67
C LEU A 661 -17.50 -22.14 0.00
N GLY A 662 -18.62 -22.85 -0.25
CA GLY A 662 -18.94 -24.13 0.40
C GLY A 662 -19.19 -23.99 1.90
N ILE A 663 -19.72 -22.83 2.35
CA ILE A 663 -20.05 -22.57 3.75
C ILE A 663 -21.55 -22.66 3.99
N SER A 664 -21.94 -22.96 5.23
CA SER A 664 -23.34 -23.00 5.64
C SER A 664 -24.00 -21.62 5.57
N CYS A 665 -25.24 -21.58 5.10
CA CYS A 665 -26.02 -20.37 4.96
C CYS A 665 -27.45 -20.57 5.49
N ILE A 666 -27.93 -19.65 6.31
CA ILE A 666 -29.28 -19.62 6.84
C ILE A 666 -30.02 -18.46 6.19
N GLU A 667 -31.23 -18.71 5.59
CA GLU A 667 -32.06 -17.62 5.13
C GLU A 667 -32.49 -16.77 6.34
N PHE A 668 -32.43 -15.44 6.20
CA PHE A 668 -32.58 -14.52 7.32
C PHE A 668 -33.95 -14.67 8.05
N ASP A 669 -35.00 -14.92 7.30
CA ASP A 669 -36.35 -15.15 7.85
C ASP A 669 -36.43 -16.45 8.68
N ASP A 670 -35.57 -17.41 8.40
CA ASP A 670 -35.49 -18.71 9.08
C ASP A 670 -34.49 -18.73 10.26
N VAL A 671 -33.89 -17.61 10.61
CA VAL A 671 -32.93 -17.51 11.74
C VAL A 671 -33.68 -17.75 13.06
N THR A 672 -33.25 -18.80 13.77
CA THR A 672 -33.57 -19.07 15.17
C THR A 672 -32.26 -19.27 15.95
N ALA A 673 -32.31 -19.06 17.27
CA ALA A 673 -31.12 -19.23 18.12
C ALA A 673 -30.53 -20.63 17.97
N GLN A 674 -31.38 -21.68 18.04
CA GLN A 674 -30.93 -23.06 17.93
C GLN A 674 -30.26 -23.35 16.57
N ARG A 675 -30.90 -22.93 15.46
CA ARG A 675 -30.34 -23.16 14.12
C ARG A 675 -29.02 -22.45 13.92
N LEU A 676 -28.89 -21.20 14.44
CA LEU A 676 -27.63 -20.46 14.37
C LEU A 676 -26.55 -21.12 15.22
N ILE A 677 -26.87 -21.61 16.42
CA ILE A 677 -25.95 -22.34 17.28
C ILE A 677 -25.45 -23.62 16.58
N ASP A 678 -26.36 -24.45 16.09
CA ASP A 678 -25.99 -25.72 15.46
C ASP A 678 -25.10 -25.51 14.23
N THR A 679 -25.44 -24.49 13.43
CA THR A 679 -24.64 -24.14 12.23
C THR A 679 -23.27 -23.57 12.61
N ALA A 680 -23.20 -22.73 13.66
CA ALA A 680 -21.95 -22.18 14.16
C ALA A 680 -21.02 -23.25 14.75
N GLU A 681 -21.56 -24.19 15.51
CA GLU A 681 -20.82 -25.33 16.07
C GLU A 681 -20.30 -26.26 14.96
N ALA A 682 -21.12 -26.52 13.92
CA ALA A 682 -20.67 -27.28 12.76
C ALA A 682 -19.50 -26.58 12.04
N ALA A 683 -19.63 -25.28 11.79
CA ALA A 683 -18.55 -24.51 11.17
C ALA A 683 -17.25 -24.49 12.02
N LEU A 684 -17.38 -24.36 13.34
CA LEU A 684 -16.23 -24.43 14.26
C LEU A 684 -15.55 -25.80 14.25
N SER A 685 -16.30 -26.88 14.01
CA SER A 685 -15.73 -28.24 13.93
C SER A 685 -14.90 -28.48 12.67
N GLU A 686 -15.13 -27.71 11.60
CA GLU A 686 -14.35 -27.75 10.36
C GLU A 686 -13.04 -26.95 10.45
N SER A 687 -12.86 -26.16 11.50
CA SER A 687 -11.68 -25.30 11.65
C SER A 687 -10.37 -26.10 11.70
N GLY A 688 -9.42 -25.73 10.84
CA GLY A 688 -8.10 -26.38 10.76
C GLY A 688 -8.14 -27.78 10.15
N THR A 689 -9.19 -28.14 9.41
CA THR A 689 -9.22 -29.39 8.65
C THR A 689 -8.56 -29.22 7.28
N ASP A 690 -7.87 -30.26 6.81
CA ASP A 690 -7.27 -30.31 5.45
C ASP A 690 -8.31 -30.09 4.35
N GLU A 691 -9.58 -30.37 4.61
CA GLU A 691 -10.67 -30.19 3.65
C GLU A 691 -11.00 -28.70 3.46
N LEU A 692 -11.06 -27.95 4.56
CA LEU A 692 -11.29 -26.50 4.53
C LEU A 692 -10.14 -25.79 3.82
N GLU A 693 -8.90 -26.14 4.12
CA GLU A 693 -7.70 -25.57 3.49
C GLU A 693 -7.68 -25.85 1.98
N ARG A 694 -7.91 -27.11 1.57
CA ARG A 694 -7.99 -27.47 0.14
C ARG A 694 -9.10 -26.74 -0.60
N ARG A 695 -10.25 -26.52 0.04
CA ARG A 695 -11.38 -25.78 -0.52
C ARG A 695 -10.97 -24.32 -0.79
N PHE A 696 -10.39 -23.65 0.18
CA PHE A 696 -9.96 -22.24 0.00
C PHE A 696 -8.81 -22.11 -1.01
N GLU A 697 -7.89 -23.04 -1.05
CA GLU A 697 -6.83 -23.08 -2.05
C GLU A 697 -7.42 -23.24 -3.46
N TYR A 698 -8.37 -24.14 -3.66
CA TYR A 698 -9.07 -24.30 -4.94
C TYR A 698 -9.76 -23.01 -5.39
N ILE A 699 -10.47 -22.34 -4.48
CA ILE A 699 -11.17 -21.08 -4.77
C ILE A 699 -10.19 -19.96 -5.11
N LYS A 700 -9.10 -19.81 -4.36
CA LYS A 700 -8.03 -18.84 -4.63
C LYS A 700 -7.35 -19.10 -5.99
N ASN A 701 -7.17 -20.36 -6.36
CA ASN A 701 -6.62 -20.72 -7.67
C ASN A 701 -7.60 -20.43 -8.81
N ALA A 702 -8.89 -20.70 -8.61
CA ALA A 702 -9.93 -20.35 -9.59
C ALA A 702 -10.02 -18.84 -9.81
N GLU A 703 -9.88 -18.05 -8.74
CA GLU A 703 -9.92 -16.58 -8.82
C GLU A 703 -8.79 -16.02 -9.68
N ARG A 704 -7.60 -16.63 -9.69
CA ARG A 704 -6.47 -16.20 -10.54
C ARG A 704 -6.83 -16.15 -12.04
N MET A 705 -7.83 -16.91 -12.48
CA MET A 705 -8.30 -16.85 -13.85
C MET A 705 -8.86 -15.47 -14.25
N ASN A 706 -9.27 -14.63 -13.27
CA ASN A 706 -9.67 -13.26 -13.54
C ASN A 706 -8.51 -12.47 -14.17
N ILE A 707 -7.34 -12.52 -13.58
CA ILE A 707 -6.16 -11.78 -14.05
C ILE A 707 -5.51 -12.43 -15.27
N GLU A 708 -5.52 -13.75 -15.37
CA GLU A 708 -4.99 -14.45 -16.56
C GLU A 708 -5.82 -14.12 -17.80
N THR A 709 -7.14 -13.99 -17.66
CA THR A 709 -8.03 -13.52 -18.73
C THR A 709 -7.66 -12.07 -19.12
N ALA A 710 -7.42 -11.19 -18.14
CA ALA A 710 -7.01 -9.81 -18.40
C ALA A 710 -5.64 -9.74 -19.11
N ARG A 711 -4.66 -10.55 -18.67
CA ARG A 711 -3.32 -10.66 -19.28
C ARG A 711 -3.44 -11.01 -20.76
N ARG A 712 -4.18 -12.06 -21.08
CA ARG A 712 -4.42 -12.49 -22.46
C ARG A 712 -5.11 -11.40 -23.30
N LEU A 713 -6.08 -10.68 -22.75
CA LEU A 713 -6.78 -9.59 -23.46
C LEU A 713 -5.89 -8.35 -23.67
N LEU A 714 -4.88 -8.15 -22.83
CA LEU A 714 -3.85 -7.12 -23.00
C LEU A 714 -2.83 -7.51 -24.08
N GLY A 715 -2.72 -8.80 -24.42
CA GLY A 715 -1.74 -9.33 -25.35
C GLY A 715 -0.36 -9.59 -24.70
N GLU A 716 -0.36 -9.90 -23.39
CA GLU A 716 0.84 -10.16 -22.59
C GLU A 716 0.93 -11.64 -22.13
#